data_9cf21e49d4afba35af4c572db98ac1da
#
_entry.id   9cf21e49d4afba35af4c572db98ac1da
#
_cell.length_a   1.000
_cell.length_b   1.000
_cell.length_c   1.000
_cell.angle_alpha   90.00
_cell.angle_beta   90.00
_cell.angle_gamma   90.00
#
_symmetry.space_group_name_H-M   'P 1'
#
loop_
_entity.id
_entity.type
_entity.pdbx_description
1 polymer ?
#
loop_
_entity_poly.entity_id
_entity_poly.type
_entity_poly.pdbx_seq_one_letter_code
_entity_poly.pdbx_strand_id
1 'polypeptide(L)'
;MKNLVKNVVLITFFMSFIPVSYAQDDVEEVVVTANKKAQTAQEIPMNISVITEQSMLERGMAKPEDFLRTLAGVSTPGGDVYYTIRGLNTSTAQTSSGTTSTFIDEVGGSSMHLFDLARIEVLRGPQGTLYGSNAVGGTIRYITNKPNPDEMEAAFSFELGTKSKSDDSIRSLNAMINLPINDNTAVRATFSSSEDPGIYQNIATERKDIGKQEDDSFRITLLHEDGPLSVMARYGKAESDDFGQKEKGNADKPGSADIVNPACSYSAEWYYGDTCTRVFALAAGSNFSYDPDFAFYSFTDEQEQGETSVLTEVIKYDFGKFDAILIRADYDFETTAITDWSRIDTDDLYTDILYYNSSGSRDTTELRISSKPGDIEWTVGYYKERFDSDPGPTEVEPTDAGGFDYVTGYMGFTSHSGGYDPTLYPAPFNNPYLLYGSYNYYSYTEEKAFFGQVDFKWDNFVLTAGLRDFELSDGFKGSEYGIFYEGDLGCDGTSASGTTCSEENGSESDTRPKFTLSYIPDEDLTVFLVSSVGYRNGGNNAALPPFCANDPEAAGFSRRFKSDEAKNTEIGVKSRGDNYSLNATYFWVDWTGIQVTVRPACGWSFTYNGGEAETSGLELDFSYNLTSNLYLDFSGSFMSAEITNDIDSLGATAGDRLPNVAEQQYNVGLTYDFNVASNPAYARFDINHYGDSYATFAEDNEDMSPSYTKLNLNVGVQLESSYVQLSIDNLTDERTEAFRFSAESPGYRPRNYLQWIPPRSISVQYRYGF
;
A
#
# COMPACT_ATOMS: atom_id res chain seq x y z
N MET A 1 24.21 13.74 28.48
CA MET A 1 24.34 13.88 27.00
C MET A 1 23.66 15.10 26.39
N LYS A 2 23.03 15.99 27.16
CA LYS A 2 22.39 17.24 26.67
C LYS A 2 23.34 18.35 26.20
N ASN A 3 24.64 18.17 26.25
CA ASN A 3 25.63 19.20 25.89
C ASN A 3 26.50 18.85 24.67
N LEU A 4 26.25 17.73 23.98
CA LEU A 4 27.03 17.34 22.80
C LEU A 4 26.42 17.84 21.47
N VAL A 5 25.14 18.18 21.47
CA VAL A 5 24.40 18.63 20.27
C VAL A 5 24.53 20.15 20.04
N LYS A 6 25.03 20.91 20.99
CA LYS A 6 25.20 22.37 20.84
C LYS A 6 26.47 22.80 20.11
N ASN A 7 27.35 21.88 19.75
CA ASN A 7 28.61 22.16 19.04
C ASN A 7 28.70 21.51 17.67
N VAL A 8 27.59 21.19 17.00
CA VAL A 8 27.60 20.95 15.56
C VAL A 8 27.77 22.32 14.90
N VAL A 9 28.98 22.60 14.75
CA VAL A 9 29.74 23.59 14.05
C VAL A 9 28.97 24.21 12.89
N LEU A 10 28.81 25.52 12.99
CA LEU A 10 28.68 26.40 11.87
C LEU A 10 29.97 26.28 11.01
N ILE A 11 30.01 25.30 10.12
CA ILE A 11 31.03 25.23 9.08
C ILE A 11 30.65 26.30 8.07
N THR A 12 31.28 27.45 8.21
CA THR A 12 31.27 28.52 7.20
C THR A 12 32.04 28.03 5.99
N PHE A 13 31.31 27.51 4.99
CA PHE A 13 31.86 27.08 3.72
C PHE A 13 32.35 28.32 2.91
N PHE A 14 33.65 28.51 2.85
CA PHE A 14 34.26 29.31 1.79
C PHE A 14 34.34 28.45 0.52
N MET A 15 33.40 28.64 -0.40
CA MET A 15 33.42 28.04 -1.74
C MET A 15 34.52 28.67 -2.59
N SER A 16 35.57 27.95 -2.86
CA SER A 16 36.43 28.21 -4.01
C SER A 16 35.96 27.37 -5.19
N PHE A 17 35.23 27.98 -6.10
CA PHE A 17 34.79 27.33 -7.34
C PHE A 17 35.99 27.01 -8.24
N ILE A 18 36.30 25.76 -8.44
CA ILE A 18 37.13 25.26 -9.53
C ILE A 18 36.20 24.44 -10.41
N PRO A 19 35.96 24.83 -11.68
CA PRO A 19 35.18 24.03 -12.59
C PRO A 19 36.00 22.78 -12.98
N VAL A 20 35.57 21.60 -12.54
CA VAL A 20 36.03 20.33 -13.07
C VAL A 20 34.93 19.84 -14.00
N SER A 21 35.24 19.71 -15.29
CA SER A 21 34.35 19.15 -16.28
C SER A 21 34.32 17.65 -16.09
N TYR A 22 33.25 17.09 -15.59
CA TYR A 22 32.94 15.67 -15.72
C TYR A 22 32.32 15.45 -17.10
N ALA A 23 32.73 14.37 -17.76
CA ALA A 23 31.99 13.86 -18.90
C ALA A 23 30.62 13.44 -18.38
N GLN A 24 29.60 14.11 -18.87
CA GLN A 24 28.21 13.74 -18.63
C GLN A 24 28.02 12.35 -19.27
N ASP A 25 27.71 11.35 -18.48
CA ASP A 25 27.15 10.13 -19.04
C ASP A 25 25.81 10.52 -19.68
N ASP A 26 25.58 10.04 -20.90
CA ASP A 26 24.29 10.13 -21.58
C ASP A 26 23.20 9.72 -20.62
N VAL A 27 22.00 10.32 -20.72
CA VAL A 27 20.82 9.93 -19.93
C VAL A 27 20.73 8.39 -19.98
N GLU A 28 20.99 7.74 -18.84
CA GLU A 28 21.21 6.29 -18.77
C GLU A 28 20.01 5.55 -19.37
N GLU A 29 20.26 4.74 -20.39
CA GLU A 29 19.20 3.98 -21.04
C GLU A 29 18.76 2.82 -20.13
N VAL A 30 17.70 3.04 -19.35
CA VAL A 30 17.24 2.08 -18.37
C VAL A 30 16.49 0.95 -19.08
N VAL A 31 17.06 -0.25 -19.03
CA VAL A 31 16.42 -1.47 -19.50
C VAL A 31 15.43 -1.96 -18.44
N VAL A 32 14.20 -2.16 -18.85
CA VAL A 32 13.07 -2.62 -18.01
C VAL A 32 12.48 -3.93 -18.53
N THR A 33 11.69 -4.59 -17.72
CA THR A 33 11.05 -5.86 -18.06
C THR A 33 9.52 -5.80 -17.95
N ALA A 34 8.96 -4.61 -18.10
CA ALA A 34 7.53 -4.34 -17.95
C ALA A 34 6.61 -5.14 -18.88
N ASN A 35 7.05 -5.43 -20.11
CA ASN A 35 6.32 -6.31 -21.05
C ASN A 35 6.74 -7.79 -20.95
N LYS A 36 7.31 -8.21 -19.81
CA LYS A 36 7.87 -9.56 -19.65
C LYS A 36 9.01 -9.87 -20.64
N LYS A 37 9.58 -8.83 -21.26
CA LYS A 37 10.75 -8.82 -22.15
C LYS A 37 11.67 -7.68 -21.76
N ALA A 38 13.00 -7.83 -21.95
CA ALA A 38 13.96 -6.75 -21.76
C ALA A 38 13.81 -5.73 -22.92
N GLN A 39 13.46 -4.51 -22.60
CA GLN A 39 13.29 -3.39 -23.54
C GLN A 39 13.74 -2.10 -22.83
N THR A 40 14.08 -1.06 -23.58
CA THR A 40 14.33 0.24 -22.97
C THR A 40 13.03 0.90 -22.53
N ALA A 41 13.06 1.68 -21.47
CA ALA A 41 11.86 2.41 -21.01
C ALA A 41 11.30 3.33 -22.11
N GLN A 42 12.15 3.81 -23.02
CA GLN A 42 11.79 4.65 -24.17
C GLN A 42 10.94 3.88 -25.22
N GLU A 43 11.29 2.61 -25.48
CA GLU A 43 10.60 1.79 -26.49
C GLU A 43 9.25 1.27 -26.03
N ILE A 44 9.02 1.18 -24.71
CA ILE A 44 7.79 0.61 -24.16
C ILE A 44 6.61 1.58 -24.36
N PRO A 45 5.57 1.19 -25.11
CA PRO A 45 4.44 2.05 -25.41
C PRO A 45 3.40 2.07 -24.28
N MET A 46 3.79 2.56 -23.13
CA MET A 46 2.92 2.81 -21.97
C MET A 46 3.57 3.84 -21.07
N ASN A 47 2.79 4.42 -20.17
CA ASN A 47 3.35 5.27 -19.13
C ASN A 47 4.04 4.41 -18.06
N ILE A 48 5.36 4.52 -17.99
CA ILE A 48 6.20 3.82 -17.02
C ILE A 48 7.17 4.80 -16.38
N SER A 49 7.25 4.79 -15.06
CA SER A 49 8.30 5.48 -14.31
C SER A 49 9.29 4.45 -13.77
N VAL A 50 10.57 4.77 -13.87
CA VAL A 50 11.66 3.91 -13.40
C VAL A 50 12.50 4.70 -12.41
N ILE A 51 12.73 4.12 -11.23
CA ILE A 51 13.57 4.69 -10.18
C ILE A 51 14.75 3.73 -10.00
N THR A 52 15.94 4.20 -10.36
CA THR A 52 17.17 3.43 -10.24
C THR A 52 17.71 3.43 -8.81
N GLU A 53 18.62 2.49 -8.48
CA GLU A 53 19.31 2.48 -7.19
C GLU A 53 19.98 3.84 -6.88
N GLN A 54 20.62 4.44 -7.88
CA GLN A 54 21.25 5.75 -7.74
C GLN A 54 20.23 6.84 -7.37
N SER A 55 19.09 6.87 -8.05
CA SER A 55 18.01 7.83 -7.75
C SER A 55 17.43 7.62 -6.35
N MET A 56 17.28 6.37 -5.90
CA MET A 56 16.85 6.07 -4.53
C MET A 56 17.83 6.62 -3.50
N LEU A 57 19.12 6.41 -3.73
CA LEU A 57 20.18 6.93 -2.85
C LEU A 57 20.16 8.46 -2.79
N GLU A 58 20.18 9.15 -3.95
CA GLU A 58 20.22 10.61 -4.02
C GLU A 58 19.03 11.28 -3.35
N ARG A 59 17.88 10.64 -3.38
CA ARG A 59 16.64 11.13 -2.76
C ARG A 59 16.49 10.71 -1.30
N GLY A 60 17.40 9.89 -0.76
CA GLY A 60 17.32 9.38 0.62
C GLY A 60 16.13 8.48 0.86
N MET A 61 15.71 7.72 -0.17
CA MET A 61 14.58 6.81 -0.08
C MET A 61 14.99 5.51 0.60
N ALA A 62 14.37 5.19 1.72
CA ALA A 62 14.62 3.97 2.47
C ALA A 62 13.43 3.01 2.46
N LYS A 63 12.21 3.53 2.33
CA LYS A 63 10.96 2.79 2.36
C LYS A 63 10.14 2.97 1.08
N PRO A 64 9.23 2.04 0.75
CA PRO A 64 8.34 2.17 -0.41
C PRO A 64 7.56 3.49 -0.44
N GLU A 65 7.09 3.97 0.69
CA GLU A 65 6.31 5.21 0.80
C GLU A 65 7.12 6.45 0.38
N ASP A 66 8.42 6.43 0.61
CA ASP A 66 9.29 7.57 0.29
C ASP A 66 9.32 7.83 -1.22
N PHE A 67 9.39 6.77 -2.04
CA PHE A 67 9.40 6.94 -3.49
C PHE A 67 8.00 7.08 -4.08
N LEU A 68 7.00 6.38 -3.56
CA LEU A 68 5.65 6.44 -4.10
C LEU A 68 5.07 7.85 -4.00
N ARG A 69 5.32 8.53 -2.90
CA ARG A 69 4.92 9.92 -2.72
C ARG A 69 5.66 10.92 -3.64
N THR A 70 6.72 10.51 -4.30
CA THR A 70 7.41 11.35 -5.31
C THR A 70 6.90 11.12 -6.72
N LEU A 71 6.06 10.10 -6.94
CA LEU A 71 5.47 9.78 -8.23
C LEU A 71 4.10 10.42 -8.36
N ALA A 72 3.94 11.23 -9.36
CA ALA A 72 2.65 11.83 -9.65
C ALA A 72 1.59 10.79 -10.04
N GLY A 73 0.35 10.98 -9.56
CA GLY A 73 -0.76 10.07 -9.80
C GLY A 73 -0.71 8.75 -9.01
N VAL A 74 0.26 8.61 -8.08
CA VAL A 74 0.33 7.50 -7.14
C VAL A 74 0.08 8.04 -5.74
N SER A 75 -0.82 7.42 -5.00
CA SER A 75 -1.11 7.77 -3.62
C SER A 75 -1.25 6.51 -2.75
N THR A 76 -1.13 6.70 -1.45
CA THR A 76 -1.28 5.65 -0.44
C THR A 76 -2.36 6.05 0.55
N PRO A 77 -3.64 6.02 0.15
CA PRO A 77 -4.72 6.34 1.06
C PRO A 77 -4.84 5.27 2.16
N GLY A 78 -4.86 5.70 3.41
CA GLY A 78 -5.02 4.80 4.56
C GLY A 78 -3.79 4.00 4.94
N GLY A 79 -2.60 4.56 4.75
CA GLY A 79 -1.34 3.93 5.16
C GLY A 79 -0.67 3.10 4.05
N ASP A 80 0.22 2.21 4.43
CA ASP A 80 1.20 1.60 3.53
C ASP A 80 0.66 0.37 2.77
N VAL A 81 -0.59 0.01 2.96
CA VAL A 81 -1.13 -1.30 2.51
C VAL A 81 -1.74 -1.24 1.10
N TYR A 82 -2.32 -0.11 0.70
CA TYR A 82 -3.02 0.01 -0.58
C TYR A 82 -2.50 1.18 -1.41
N TYR A 83 -1.92 0.85 -2.55
CA TYR A 83 -1.50 1.85 -3.53
C TYR A 83 -2.62 2.16 -4.49
N THR A 84 -2.80 3.44 -4.77
CA THR A 84 -3.78 3.96 -5.72
C THR A 84 -3.05 4.60 -6.88
N ILE A 85 -3.40 4.22 -8.11
CA ILE A 85 -2.89 4.81 -9.33
C ILE A 85 -4.07 5.34 -10.15
N ARG A 86 -3.95 6.57 -10.67
CA ARG A 86 -4.98 7.24 -11.48
C ARG A 86 -6.33 7.39 -10.77
N GLY A 87 -6.32 7.54 -9.44
CA GLY A 87 -7.54 7.71 -8.66
C GLY A 87 -8.38 6.45 -8.45
N LEU A 88 -7.96 5.30 -9.00
CA LEU A 88 -8.66 4.03 -8.79
C LEU A 88 -8.33 3.49 -7.42
N ASN A 89 -9.14 3.79 -6.43
CA ASN A 89 -8.88 3.43 -5.03
C ASN A 89 -9.97 2.52 -4.45
N THR A 90 -9.68 1.97 -3.27
CA THR A 90 -10.56 1.07 -2.53
C THR A 90 -11.03 1.67 -1.21
N SER A 91 -10.92 2.98 -1.03
CA SER A 91 -11.27 3.65 0.24
C SER A 91 -12.73 3.44 0.66
N THR A 92 -13.60 3.11 -0.29
CA THR A 92 -15.01 2.76 -0.04
C THR A 92 -15.26 1.28 0.20
N ALA A 93 -14.22 0.43 0.08
CA ALA A 93 -14.36 -1.02 0.09
C ALA A 93 -13.36 -1.67 1.07
N GLN A 94 -13.69 -1.68 2.35
CA GLN A 94 -12.82 -2.21 3.42
C GLN A 94 -12.45 -3.70 3.29
N THR A 95 -13.15 -4.46 2.45
CA THR A 95 -12.99 -5.93 2.33
C THR A 95 -12.55 -6.41 0.95
N SER A 96 -12.32 -5.52 0.00
CA SER A 96 -11.93 -5.89 -1.36
C SER A 96 -10.42 -5.83 -1.58
N SER A 97 -9.93 -6.60 -2.56
CA SER A 97 -8.54 -6.56 -3.00
C SER A 97 -8.13 -5.16 -3.47
N GLY A 98 -6.84 -4.84 -3.37
CA GLY A 98 -6.29 -3.59 -3.90
C GLY A 98 -6.48 -3.42 -5.41
N THR A 99 -6.40 -2.19 -5.89
CA THR A 99 -6.48 -1.86 -7.33
C THR A 99 -5.12 -1.81 -8.00
N THR A 100 -4.04 -1.90 -7.25
CA THR A 100 -2.66 -1.90 -7.72
C THR A 100 -1.99 -3.19 -7.27
N SER A 101 -1.40 -3.92 -8.20
CA SER A 101 -0.63 -5.12 -7.91
C SER A 101 0.85 -4.79 -7.68
N THR A 102 1.48 -5.51 -6.75
CA THR A 102 2.91 -5.39 -6.45
C THR A 102 3.63 -6.69 -6.75
N PHE A 103 4.84 -6.58 -7.28
CA PHE A 103 5.69 -7.71 -7.63
C PHE A 103 7.11 -7.51 -7.14
N ILE A 104 7.71 -8.60 -6.69
CA ILE A 104 9.14 -8.69 -6.44
C ILE A 104 9.72 -9.55 -7.56
N ASP A 105 10.46 -8.91 -8.47
CA ASP A 105 10.86 -9.47 -9.76
C ASP A 105 9.65 -9.96 -10.58
N GLU A 106 9.38 -11.26 -10.58
CA GLU A 106 8.31 -11.89 -11.36
C GLU A 106 7.15 -12.39 -10.50
N VAL A 107 7.21 -12.28 -9.16
CA VAL A 107 6.26 -12.89 -8.23
C VAL A 107 5.47 -11.85 -7.47
N GLY A 108 4.16 -12.04 -7.36
CA GLY A 108 3.29 -11.20 -6.55
C GLY A 108 3.73 -11.19 -5.08
N GLY A 109 3.86 -10.00 -4.50
CA GLY A 109 4.24 -9.81 -3.10
C GLY A 109 4.39 -8.34 -2.76
N SER A 110 4.23 -7.99 -1.49
CA SER A 110 4.15 -6.60 -1.04
C SER A 110 5.24 -6.17 -0.07
N SER A 111 5.93 -7.07 0.58
CA SER A 111 6.81 -6.72 1.69
C SER A 111 8.27 -6.87 1.32
N MET A 112 8.99 -5.76 1.18
CA MET A 112 10.45 -5.76 1.12
C MET A 112 11.06 -4.41 1.50
N HIS A 113 12.22 -4.47 2.17
CA HIS A 113 13.12 -3.33 2.25
C HIS A 113 13.67 -2.95 0.86
N LEU A 114 13.84 -1.66 0.62
CA LEU A 114 14.39 -1.15 -0.64
C LEU A 114 15.90 -1.38 -0.81
N PHE A 115 16.54 -2.06 0.13
CA PHE A 115 17.98 -2.32 0.06
C PHE A 115 18.30 -3.38 -0.99
N ASP A 116 19.36 -3.12 -1.77
CA ASP A 116 19.87 -4.00 -2.83
C ASP A 116 18.83 -4.27 -3.94
N LEU A 117 18.11 -3.23 -4.33
CA LEU A 117 17.29 -3.22 -5.54
C LEU A 117 18.06 -2.61 -6.71
N ALA A 118 17.93 -3.21 -7.88
CA ALA A 118 18.45 -2.62 -9.11
C ALA A 118 17.59 -1.41 -9.54
N ARG A 119 16.27 -1.52 -9.38
CA ARG A 119 15.30 -0.46 -9.72
C ARG A 119 13.90 -0.81 -9.25
N ILE A 120 13.05 0.22 -9.29
CA ILE A 120 11.59 0.09 -9.13
C ILE A 120 10.95 0.52 -10.44
N GLU A 121 10.03 -0.28 -10.95
CA GLU A 121 9.24 0.00 -12.16
C GLU A 121 7.78 0.24 -11.76
N VAL A 122 7.21 1.39 -12.11
CA VAL A 122 5.80 1.71 -11.88
C VAL A 122 5.09 1.83 -13.22
N LEU A 123 4.26 0.86 -13.51
CA LEU A 123 3.45 0.76 -14.72
C LEU A 123 2.08 1.36 -14.43
N ARG A 124 1.77 2.51 -15.02
CA ARG A 124 0.48 3.17 -14.82
C ARG A 124 -0.55 2.66 -15.83
N GLY A 125 -1.80 2.61 -15.37
CA GLY A 125 -2.92 2.06 -16.12
C GLY A 125 -3.03 0.53 -16.08
N PRO A 126 -4.18 -0.01 -16.47
CA PRO A 126 -4.50 -1.42 -16.35
C PRO A 126 -3.51 -2.36 -17.04
N GLN A 127 -3.02 -3.36 -16.29
CA GLN A 127 -2.04 -4.36 -16.74
C GLN A 127 -2.60 -5.79 -16.72
N GLY A 128 -3.93 -5.96 -16.74
CA GLY A 128 -4.59 -7.25 -16.60
C GLY A 128 -4.14 -8.34 -17.56
N THR A 129 -3.71 -7.99 -18.79
CA THR A 129 -3.29 -8.97 -19.79
C THR A 129 -2.02 -9.75 -19.37
N LEU A 130 -0.99 -9.08 -18.88
CA LEU A 130 0.30 -9.72 -18.54
C LEU A 130 0.48 -10.01 -17.05
N TYR A 131 -0.18 -9.23 -16.20
CA TYR A 131 0.01 -9.29 -14.75
C TYR A 131 -1.20 -9.85 -13.99
N GLY A 132 -2.34 -10.04 -14.67
CA GLY A 132 -3.51 -10.69 -14.09
C GLY A 132 -4.40 -9.77 -13.27
N SER A 133 -5.05 -10.35 -12.29
CA SER A 133 -5.99 -9.67 -11.40
C SER A 133 -5.33 -8.60 -10.53
N ASN A 134 -6.16 -7.67 -10.01
CA ASN A 134 -5.74 -6.59 -9.11
C ASN A 134 -4.78 -5.55 -9.73
N ALA A 135 -4.48 -5.64 -11.03
CA ALA A 135 -3.72 -4.65 -11.79
C ALA A 135 -4.66 -3.66 -12.53
N VAL A 136 -5.63 -3.11 -11.80
CA VAL A 136 -6.68 -2.22 -12.33
C VAL A 136 -6.15 -0.81 -12.56
N GLY A 137 -5.51 -0.24 -11.55
CA GLY A 137 -4.86 1.07 -11.63
C GLY A 137 -3.45 1.00 -12.20
N GLY A 138 -2.75 -0.11 -11.97
CA GLY A 138 -1.38 -0.32 -12.41
C GLY A 138 -0.65 -1.40 -11.64
N THR A 139 0.68 -1.42 -11.84
CA THR A 139 1.57 -2.42 -11.24
C THR A 139 2.85 -1.76 -10.76
N ILE A 140 3.31 -2.10 -9.56
CA ILE A 140 4.60 -1.70 -8.99
C ILE A 140 5.49 -2.92 -8.93
N ARG A 141 6.70 -2.81 -9.47
CA ARG A 141 7.66 -3.92 -9.54
C ARG A 141 8.98 -3.52 -8.88
N TYR A 142 9.39 -4.29 -7.89
CA TYR A 142 10.68 -4.20 -7.23
C TYR A 142 11.63 -5.19 -7.89
N ILE A 143 12.65 -4.70 -8.57
CA ILE A 143 13.63 -5.53 -9.29
C ILE A 143 14.90 -5.65 -8.46
N THR A 144 15.20 -6.86 -8.01
CA THR A 144 16.36 -7.11 -7.13
C THR A 144 17.65 -7.23 -7.93
N ASN A 145 18.78 -6.88 -7.30
CA ASN A 145 20.10 -7.19 -7.87
C ASN A 145 20.32 -8.72 -7.90
N LYS A 146 20.85 -9.21 -9.02
CA LYS A 146 21.14 -10.62 -9.20
C LYS A 146 22.54 -10.97 -8.67
N PRO A 147 22.78 -12.24 -8.26
CA PRO A 147 24.12 -12.71 -8.02
C PRO A 147 25.03 -12.54 -9.25
N ASN A 148 26.26 -12.07 -9.03
CA ASN A 148 27.27 -11.83 -10.06
C ASN A 148 28.37 -12.92 -9.93
N PRO A 149 28.56 -13.80 -10.93
CA PRO A 149 29.60 -14.81 -10.88
C PRO A 149 31.02 -14.28 -11.19
N ASP A 150 31.13 -13.03 -11.69
CA ASP A 150 32.40 -12.49 -12.15
C ASP A 150 33.26 -11.91 -11.03
N GLU A 151 32.60 -11.33 -9.99
CA GLU A 151 33.31 -10.64 -8.91
C GLU A 151 32.67 -10.77 -7.55
N MET A 152 33.49 -10.69 -6.51
CA MET A 152 33.01 -10.58 -5.12
C MET A 152 32.68 -9.13 -4.83
N GLU A 153 31.45 -8.91 -4.33
CA GLU A 153 30.98 -7.60 -3.88
C GLU A 153 30.54 -7.68 -2.43
N ALA A 154 30.75 -6.61 -1.67
CA ALA A 154 30.13 -6.48 -0.36
C ALA A 154 29.81 -5.02 -0.08
N ALA A 155 28.70 -4.78 0.60
CA ALA A 155 28.32 -3.45 1.04
C ALA A 155 27.64 -3.53 2.42
N PHE A 156 27.80 -2.47 3.19
CA PHE A 156 26.98 -2.24 4.36
C PHE A 156 26.61 -0.76 4.44
N SER A 157 25.46 -0.48 5.03
CA SER A 157 25.06 0.88 5.37
C SER A 157 24.47 0.93 6.76
N PHE A 158 24.64 2.05 7.42
CA PHE A 158 23.87 2.36 8.63
C PHE A 158 23.35 3.79 8.55
N GLU A 159 22.18 4.00 9.11
CA GLU A 159 21.54 5.28 9.22
C GLU A 159 21.21 5.59 10.69
N LEU A 160 21.40 6.84 11.09
CA LEU A 160 21.00 7.37 12.38
C LEU A 160 20.31 8.70 12.16
N GLY A 161 19.14 8.86 12.77
CA GLY A 161 18.37 10.08 12.61
C GLY A 161 17.48 10.37 13.81
N THR A 162 16.80 11.51 13.70
CA THR A 162 15.80 11.96 14.66
C THR A 162 14.57 12.45 13.92
N LYS A 163 13.42 12.21 14.50
CA LYS A 163 12.14 12.69 14.00
C LYS A 163 11.57 13.70 14.99
N SER A 164 11.13 14.85 14.49
CA SER A 164 10.43 15.85 15.31
C SER A 164 9.21 15.19 15.97
N LYS A 165 8.97 15.44 17.25
CA LYS A 165 7.88 14.85 18.04
C LYS A 165 8.12 13.43 18.57
N SER A 166 9.18 12.77 18.19
CA SER A 166 9.61 11.52 18.83
C SER A 166 10.75 11.76 19.82
N ASP A 167 10.75 11.00 20.92
CA ASP A 167 11.85 10.96 21.87
C ASP A 167 12.90 9.87 21.49
N ASP A 168 12.61 9.02 20.50
CA ASP A 168 13.46 7.94 19.99
C ASP A 168 14.15 8.32 18.66
N SER A 169 14.95 7.43 18.10
CA SER A 169 15.84 7.69 16.98
C SER A 169 15.50 6.78 15.79
N ILE A 170 15.58 7.32 14.58
CA ILE A 170 15.63 6.54 13.33
C ILE A 170 16.92 5.73 13.33
N ARG A 171 16.85 4.44 13.05
CA ARG A 171 18.00 3.55 12.91
C ARG A 171 17.79 2.60 11.75
N SER A 172 18.83 2.38 10.96
CA SER A 172 18.82 1.36 9.92
C SER A 172 20.21 0.74 9.79
N LEU A 173 20.26 -0.56 9.58
CA LEU A 173 21.46 -1.33 9.28
C LEU A 173 21.18 -2.25 8.11
N ASN A 174 21.97 -2.12 7.06
CA ASN A 174 21.85 -2.97 5.88
C ASN A 174 23.22 -3.59 5.55
N ALA A 175 23.23 -4.82 5.06
CA ALA A 175 24.42 -5.51 4.62
C ALA A 175 24.12 -6.40 3.41
N MET A 176 25.08 -6.47 2.48
CA MET A 176 25.04 -7.32 1.31
C MET A 176 26.40 -7.96 1.08
N ILE A 177 26.37 -9.21 0.63
CA ILE A 177 27.54 -9.91 0.11
C ILE A 177 27.17 -10.69 -1.15
N ASN A 178 27.98 -10.58 -2.19
CA ASN A 178 27.96 -11.40 -3.40
C ASN A 178 29.22 -12.26 -3.45
N LEU A 179 29.03 -13.56 -3.56
CA LEU A 179 30.11 -14.54 -3.54
C LEU A 179 30.08 -15.37 -4.84
N PRO A 180 31.03 -15.17 -5.78
CA PRO A 180 31.25 -16.09 -6.86
C PRO A 180 31.69 -17.46 -6.31
N ILE A 181 31.01 -18.53 -6.72
CA ILE A 181 31.40 -19.92 -6.38
C ILE A 181 32.31 -20.47 -7.47
N ASN A 182 31.99 -20.17 -8.72
CA ASN A 182 32.75 -20.45 -9.92
C ASN A 182 32.27 -19.55 -11.06
N ASP A 183 32.87 -19.62 -12.24
CA ASP A 183 32.58 -18.77 -13.41
C ASP A 183 31.11 -18.77 -13.85
N ASN A 184 30.29 -19.70 -13.37
CA ASN A 184 28.89 -19.87 -13.78
C ASN A 184 27.92 -19.76 -12.61
N THR A 185 28.41 -19.62 -11.38
CA THR A 185 27.55 -19.73 -10.18
C THR A 185 27.95 -18.71 -9.13
N ALA A 186 26.98 -17.98 -8.64
CA ALA A 186 27.17 -17.05 -7.53
C ALA A 186 26.02 -17.13 -6.53
N VAL A 187 26.29 -16.68 -5.32
CA VAL A 187 25.31 -16.48 -4.24
C VAL A 187 25.37 -15.04 -3.81
N ARG A 188 24.21 -14.40 -3.71
CA ARG A 188 24.05 -13.06 -3.14
C ARG A 188 23.16 -13.13 -1.91
N ALA A 189 23.61 -12.57 -0.79
CA ALA A 189 22.86 -12.51 0.45
C ALA A 189 22.73 -11.07 0.93
N THR A 190 21.54 -10.72 1.42
CA THR A 190 21.24 -9.40 2.00
C THR A 190 20.62 -9.55 3.37
N PHE A 191 20.86 -8.57 4.21
CA PHE A 191 20.23 -8.38 5.50
C PHE A 191 19.85 -6.92 5.66
N SER A 192 18.69 -6.65 6.23
CA SER A 192 18.21 -5.32 6.55
C SER A 192 17.50 -5.33 7.90
N SER A 193 17.77 -4.32 8.71
CA SER A 193 17.10 -4.06 9.98
C SER A 193 16.84 -2.57 10.09
N SER A 194 15.62 -2.18 10.38
CA SER A 194 15.23 -0.78 10.51
C SER A 194 14.29 -0.54 11.69
N GLU A 195 14.44 0.63 12.29
CA GLU A 195 13.58 1.14 13.34
C GLU A 195 13.20 2.57 12.99
N ASP A 196 11.90 2.81 12.81
CA ASP A 196 11.32 4.14 12.61
C ASP A 196 10.51 4.51 13.85
N PRO A 197 10.88 5.58 14.57
CA PRO A 197 10.22 5.95 15.82
C PRO A 197 8.82 6.48 15.56
N GLY A 198 7.89 6.08 16.43
CA GLY A 198 6.53 6.61 16.44
C GLY A 198 6.49 8.08 16.81
N ILE A 199 5.42 8.74 16.43
CA ILE A 199 5.18 10.17 16.69
C ILE A 199 3.94 10.42 17.53
N TYR A 200 3.04 9.43 17.61
CA TYR A 200 1.80 9.57 18.36
C TYR A 200 1.98 9.25 19.86
N GLN A 201 1.03 9.72 20.65
CA GLN A 201 1.08 9.63 22.12
C GLN A 201 -0.29 9.18 22.62
N ASN A 202 -0.33 8.06 23.33
CA ASN A 202 -1.53 7.58 24.00
C ASN A 202 -1.63 8.18 25.40
N ILE A 203 -2.63 9.02 25.64
CA ILE A 203 -2.79 9.69 26.95
C ILE A 203 -3.41 8.79 28.02
N ALA A 204 -4.09 7.71 27.64
CA ALA A 204 -4.66 6.76 28.60
C ALA A 204 -3.59 5.88 29.22
N THR A 205 -2.65 5.38 28.43
CA THR A 205 -1.55 4.52 28.88
C THR A 205 -0.29 5.31 29.23
N GLU A 206 -0.30 6.65 29.00
CA GLU A 206 0.86 7.54 29.15
C GLU A 206 2.08 7.10 28.33
N ARG A 207 1.84 6.41 27.20
CA ARG A 207 2.87 5.93 26.29
C ARG A 207 3.15 6.95 25.19
N LYS A 208 4.41 7.13 24.87
CA LYS A 208 4.92 7.85 23.72
C LYS A 208 5.41 6.87 22.66
N ASP A 209 5.74 7.40 21.50
CA ASP A 209 6.29 6.65 20.36
C ASP A 209 5.32 5.58 19.80
N ILE A 210 4.01 5.86 19.89
CA ILE A 210 2.99 5.06 19.20
C ILE A 210 3.13 5.28 17.68
N GLY A 211 2.97 4.22 16.91
CA GLY A 211 3.26 4.19 15.48
C GLY A 211 4.73 3.91 15.17
N LYS A 212 5.50 3.42 16.17
CA LYS A 212 6.84 2.89 15.97
C LYS A 212 6.78 1.64 15.08
N GLN A 213 7.75 1.51 14.17
CA GLN A 213 7.92 0.35 13.30
C GLN A 213 9.30 -0.23 13.47
N GLU A 214 9.36 -1.55 13.58
CA GLU A 214 10.60 -2.33 13.54
C GLU A 214 10.47 -3.37 12.44
N ASP A 215 11.41 -3.39 11.50
CA ASP A 215 11.39 -4.29 10.36
C ASP A 215 12.76 -4.97 10.22
N ASP A 216 12.74 -6.31 10.17
CA ASP A 216 13.91 -7.12 9.90
C ASP A 216 13.68 -7.96 8.64
N SER A 217 14.68 -8.06 7.78
CA SER A 217 14.58 -8.93 6.61
C SER A 217 15.91 -9.52 6.19
N PHE A 218 15.86 -10.71 5.59
CA PHE A 218 17.00 -11.27 4.88
C PHE A 218 16.56 -11.91 3.57
N ARG A 219 17.48 -11.95 2.62
CA ARG A 219 17.29 -12.61 1.33
C ARG A 219 18.58 -13.30 0.92
N ILE A 220 18.47 -14.53 0.42
CA ILE A 220 19.57 -15.27 -0.21
C ILE A 220 19.15 -15.72 -1.59
N THR A 221 19.99 -15.45 -2.59
CA THR A 221 19.74 -15.79 -3.99
C THR A 221 20.93 -16.59 -4.52
N LEU A 222 20.65 -17.74 -5.12
CA LEU A 222 21.61 -18.55 -5.90
C LEU A 222 21.31 -18.34 -7.38
N LEU A 223 22.32 -18.08 -8.18
CA LEU A 223 22.24 -18.04 -9.64
C LEU A 223 23.25 -19.03 -10.22
N HIS A 224 22.82 -19.82 -11.22
CA HIS A 224 23.67 -20.69 -12.03
C HIS A 224 23.34 -20.47 -13.50
N GLU A 225 24.35 -20.18 -14.31
CA GLU A 225 24.23 -19.95 -15.75
C GLU A 225 25.22 -20.82 -16.49
N ASP A 226 24.74 -21.77 -17.33
CA ASP A 226 25.57 -22.63 -18.14
C ASP A 226 25.03 -22.75 -19.58
N GLY A 227 25.66 -22.03 -20.49
CA GLY A 227 25.25 -21.94 -21.88
C GLY A 227 23.82 -21.44 -22.04
N PRO A 228 22.87 -22.28 -22.55
CA PRO A 228 21.49 -21.86 -22.74
C PRO A 228 20.63 -21.87 -21.45
N LEU A 229 21.12 -22.46 -20.35
CA LEU A 229 20.41 -22.68 -19.13
C LEU A 229 20.76 -21.60 -18.10
N SER A 230 19.75 -20.98 -17.50
CA SER A 230 19.86 -20.14 -16.30
C SER A 230 18.88 -20.63 -15.24
N VAL A 231 19.37 -20.86 -14.04
CA VAL A 231 18.58 -21.28 -12.88
C VAL A 231 18.83 -20.31 -11.73
N MET A 232 17.77 -19.74 -11.21
CA MET A 232 17.82 -18.88 -10.02
C MET A 232 16.88 -19.45 -8.95
N ALA A 233 17.39 -19.54 -7.72
CA ALA A 233 16.59 -19.84 -6.55
C ALA A 233 16.79 -18.75 -5.50
N ARG A 234 15.71 -18.22 -4.95
CA ARG A 234 15.74 -17.16 -3.96
C ARG A 234 14.84 -17.52 -2.78
N TYR A 235 15.37 -17.39 -1.59
CA TYR A 235 14.61 -17.43 -0.36
C TYR A 235 14.71 -16.08 0.35
N GLY A 236 13.58 -15.56 0.78
CA GLY A 236 13.47 -14.32 1.58
C GLY A 236 12.58 -14.52 2.79
N LYS A 237 12.89 -13.81 3.86
CA LYS A 237 12.05 -13.71 5.06
C LYS A 237 12.04 -12.27 5.54
N ALA A 238 10.88 -11.80 5.96
CA ALA A 238 10.69 -10.49 6.59
C ALA A 238 9.84 -10.65 7.85
N GLU A 239 10.19 -9.87 8.86
CA GLU A 239 9.47 -9.74 10.13
C GLU A 239 9.19 -8.25 10.36
N SER A 240 7.99 -7.91 10.79
CA SER A 240 7.59 -6.55 11.13
C SER A 240 6.95 -6.52 12.51
N ASP A 241 7.19 -5.46 13.26
CA ASP A 241 6.55 -5.18 14.55
C ASP A 241 6.12 -3.71 14.57
N ASP A 242 4.80 -3.50 14.48
CA ASP A 242 4.17 -2.18 14.47
C ASP A 242 3.52 -1.91 15.83
N PHE A 243 4.00 -0.88 16.53
CA PHE A 243 3.55 -0.50 17.86
C PHE A 243 2.49 0.61 17.80
N GLY A 244 1.26 0.21 17.68
CA GLY A 244 0.12 1.11 17.62
C GLY A 244 -0.16 1.64 16.23
N GLN A 245 -1.26 2.37 16.11
CA GLN A 245 -1.72 2.86 14.81
C GLN A 245 -1.00 4.14 14.40
N LYS A 246 -0.83 4.27 13.11
CA LYS A 246 -0.34 5.48 12.42
C LYS A 246 -1.47 6.49 12.18
N GLU A 247 -2.69 6.17 12.58
CA GLU A 247 -3.88 6.96 12.36
C GLU A 247 -4.50 7.39 13.69
N LYS A 248 -5.16 8.51 13.68
CA LYS A 248 -5.78 9.11 14.85
C LYS A 248 -7.24 9.44 14.57
N GLY A 249 -8.16 8.96 15.41
CA GLY A 249 -9.55 9.36 15.37
C GLY A 249 -9.73 10.84 15.71
N ASN A 250 -10.61 11.55 14.98
CA ASN A 250 -10.91 12.96 15.26
C ASN A 250 -11.56 13.15 16.63
N ALA A 251 -12.35 12.17 17.06
CA ALA A 251 -12.99 12.16 18.37
C ALA A 251 -12.00 12.06 19.53
N ASP A 252 -10.79 11.60 19.24
CA ASP A 252 -9.77 11.31 20.23
C ASP A 252 -8.85 12.50 20.53
N LYS A 253 -9.12 13.69 19.97
CA LYS A 253 -8.29 14.89 20.22
C LYS A 253 -8.40 15.33 21.68
N PRO A 254 -7.29 15.32 22.45
CA PRO A 254 -7.28 15.88 23.80
C PRO A 254 -7.64 17.37 23.76
N GLY A 255 -8.70 17.75 24.50
CA GLY A 255 -9.12 19.13 24.57
C GLY A 255 -10.10 19.62 23.50
N SER A 256 -10.57 18.75 22.58
CA SER A 256 -11.87 18.99 21.95
C SER A 256 -12.89 19.17 23.08
N ALA A 257 -13.65 20.27 23.08
CA ALA A 257 -14.32 20.79 24.28
C ALA A 257 -15.54 19.98 24.73
N ASP A 258 -15.44 18.70 24.75
CA ASP A 258 -16.54 17.83 25.06
C ASP A 258 -16.43 17.35 26.50
N ILE A 259 -17.12 18.09 27.34
CA ILE A 259 -17.13 17.88 28.80
C ILE A 259 -18.08 16.74 29.11
N VAL A 260 -17.55 15.64 29.67
CA VAL A 260 -18.41 14.63 30.29
C VAL A 260 -19.23 15.28 31.37
N ASN A 261 -20.54 15.25 31.20
CA ASN A 261 -21.44 15.55 32.29
C ASN A 261 -21.41 14.31 33.23
N PRO A 262 -20.90 14.46 34.47
CA PRO A 262 -20.87 13.34 35.44
C PRO A 262 -22.28 12.87 35.87
N ALA A 263 -23.33 13.53 35.39
CA ALA A 263 -24.71 13.13 35.57
C ALA A 263 -25.28 12.30 34.42
N CYS A 264 -24.46 11.94 33.41
CA CYS A 264 -24.86 11.03 32.36
C CYS A 264 -25.13 9.66 32.96
N SER A 265 -26.38 9.37 33.24
CA SER A 265 -26.82 8.03 33.57
C SER A 265 -27.35 7.39 32.30
N TYR A 266 -27.03 6.12 32.11
CA TYR A 266 -27.55 5.30 31.02
C TYR A 266 -29.07 5.38 30.97
N SER A 267 -29.64 6.10 29.96
CA SER A 267 -31.04 6.09 29.65
C SER A 267 -31.23 5.84 28.16
N ALA A 268 -32.31 5.21 27.76
CA ALA A 268 -32.65 4.99 26.36
C ALA A 268 -32.75 6.27 25.52
N GLU A 269 -32.87 7.43 26.15
CA GLU A 269 -32.84 8.74 25.50
C GLU A 269 -31.47 9.13 24.99
N TRP A 270 -30.43 8.52 25.55
CA TRP A 270 -29.06 8.71 25.17
C TRP A 270 -28.75 8.17 23.73
N TYR A 271 -29.40 7.08 23.35
CA TYR A 271 -29.27 6.49 22.00
C TYR A 271 -29.84 7.41 20.91
N TYR A 272 -30.71 8.37 21.25
CA TYR A 272 -31.45 9.22 20.29
C TYR A 272 -31.05 10.71 20.28
N GLY A 273 -29.92 11.09 20.84
CA GLY A 273 -29.39 12.41 20.53
C GLY A 273 -29.12 13.38 21.66
N ASP A 274 -28.99 12.94 22.90
CA ASP A 274 -28.49 13.83 23.95
C ASP A 274 -26.98 13.74 24.13
N THR A 275 -26.34 14.89 24.09
CA THR A 275 -24.90 15.13 24.10
C THR A 275 -24.26 14.81 25.45
N CYS A 276 -23.98 13.56 25.71
CA CYS A 276 -23.00 13.16 26.71
C CYS A 276 -21.63 13.04 26.07
N THR A 277 -20.80 14.00 26.34
CA THR A 277 -19.44 14.07 25.78
C THR A 277 -18.41 13.79 26.85
N ARG A 278 -17.41 12.97 26.54
CA ARG A 278 -16.29 12.62 27.44
C ARG A 278 -15.17 13.63 27.30
N VAL A 279 -14.59 13.98 28.44
CA VAL A 279 -13.27 14.62 28.47
C VAL A 279 -12.22 13.51 28.63
N PHE A 280 -11.45 13.29 27.61
CA PHE A 280 -10.23 12.50 27.72
C PHE A 280 -9.23 13.32 28.53
N ALA A 281 -9.05 12.96 29.76
CA ALA A 281 -8.15 13.63 30.68
C ALA A 281 -7.10 12.65 31.18
N LEU A 282 -5.90 13.15 31.38
CA LEU A 282 -4.87 12.43 32.11
C LEU A 282 -5.41 12.00 33.49
N ALA A 283 -4.94 10.85 33.96
CA ALA A 283 -5.23 10.40 35.32
C ALA A 283 -4.89 11.49 36.33
N ALA A 284 -5.69 11.63 37.38
CA ALA A 284 -5.49 12.65 38.38
C ALA A 284 -4.11 12.53 39.03
N GLY A 285 -3.27 13.55 38.87
CA GLY A 285 -1.90 13.57 39.35
C GLY A 285 -0.83 13.13 38.35
N SER A 286 -1.21 12.82 37.12
CA SER A 286 -0.24 12.56 36.06
C SER A 286 0.56 13.81 35.70
N ASN A 287 1.84 13.61 35.42
CA ASN A 287 2.76 14.60 34.85
C ASN A 287 3.07 14.34 33.37
N PHE A 288 2.27 13.48 32.69
CA PHE A 288 2.48 13.16 31.29
C PHE A 288 2.29 14.42 30.43
N SER A 289 3.29 14.72 29.62
CA SER A 289 3.27 15.85 28.68
C SER A 289 3.11 15.34 27.28
N TYR A 290 2.13 15.82 26.55
CA TYR A 290 1.80 15.40 25.18
C TYR A 290 1.64 16.61 24.26
N ASP A 291 1.75 16.35 22.96
CA ASP A 291 1.42 17.30 21.90
C ASP A 291 0.00 17.03 21.42
N PRO A 292 -0.95 17.99 21.53
CA PRO A 292 -2.34 17.76 21.15
C PRO A 292 -2.56 17.32 19.71
N ASP A 293 -1.66 17.71 18.78
CA ASP A 293 -1.77 17.34 17.38
C ASP A 293 -1.45 15.86 17.13
N PHE A 294 -0.64 15.25 18.01
CA PHE A 294 -0.21 13.84 17.89
C PHE A 294 -0.68 12.97 19.07
N ALA A 295 -1.52 13.48 19.93
CA ALA A 295 -2.07 12.72 21.06
C ALA A 295 -3.45 12.16 20.76
N PHE A 296 -3.72 10.97 21.28
CA PHE A 296 -5.02 10.32 21.21
C PHE A 296 -5.29 9.55 22.52
N TYR A 297 -6.47 9.01 22.64
CA TYR A 297 -6.90 8.18 23.75
C TYR A 297 -7.24 6.79 23.24
N SER A 298 -6.56 5.77 23.74
CA SER A 298 -6.89 4.37 23.51
C SER A 298 -6.69 3.60 24.80
N PHE A 299 -7.57 2.68 25.11
CA PHE A 299 -7.51 1.90 26.38
C PHE A 299 -6.38 0.89 26.37
N THR A 300 -5.90 0.48 25.22
CA THR A 300 -4.75 -0.42 25.09
C THR A 300 -3.73 0.16 24.13
N ASP A 301 -2.47 -0.24 24.30
CA ASP A 301 -1.44 -0.03 23.29
C ASP A 301 -1.59 -1.14 22.24
N GLU A 302 -1.93 -0.74 21.05
CA GLU A 302 -2.08 -1.65 19.93
C GLU A 302 -0.73 -2.15 19.45
N GLN A 303 -0.72 -3.33 18.86
CA GLN A 303 0.45 -3.93 18.25
C GLN A 303 0.04 -4.85 17.12
N GLU A 304 0.79 -4.83 16.04
CA GLU A 304 0.69 -5.79 14.95
C GLU A 304 2.07 -6.38 14.66
N GLN A 305 2.15 -7.71 14.63
CA GLN A 305 3.36 -8.44 14.31
C GLN A 305 3.11 -9.27 13.05
N GLY A 306 3.97 -9.12 12.07
CA GLY A 306 3.91 -9.83 10.80
C GLY A 306 5.17 -10.65 10.53
N GLU A 307 5.00 -11.86 10.03
CA GLU A 307 6.08 -12.67 9.47
C GLU A 307 5.70 -13.09 8.06
N THR A 308 6.66 -12.97 7.14
CA THR A 308 6.48 -13.36 5.74
C THR A 308 7.69 -14.13 5.25
N SER A 309 7.48 -15.21 4.53
CA SER A 309 8.55 -15.93 3.84
C SER A 309 8.19 -16.24 2.39
N VAL A 310 9.19 -16.24 1.51
CA VAL A 310 8.99 -16.53 0.09
C VAL A 310 10.16 -17.35 -0.47
N LEU A 311 9.83 -18.47 -1.12
CA LEU A 311 10.76 -19.23 -1.96
C LEU A 311 10.38 -19.01 -3.43
N THR A 312 11.32 -18.54 -4.25
CA THR A 312 11.11 -18.33 -5.69
C THR A 312 12.14 -19.15 -6.48
N GLU A 313 11.68 -19.86 -7.49
CA GLU A 313 12.50 -20.61 -8.43
C GLU A 313 12.24 -20.12 -9.86
N VAL A 314 13.27 -19.75 -10.58
CA VAL A 314 13.19 -19.31 -11.98
C VAL A 314 14.15 -20.13 -12.82
N ILE A 315 13.61 -20.84 -13.81
CA ILE A 315 14.38 -21.62 -14.78
C ILE A 315 14.16 -21.01 -16.15
N LYS A 316 15.25 -20.60 -16.80
CA LYS A 316 15.25 -20.09 -18.18
C LYS A 316 16.06 -20.99 -19.07
N TYR A 317 15.55 -21.21 -20.30
CA TYR A 317 16.27 -21.98 -21.31
C TYR A 317 16.15 -21.32 -22.69
N ASP A 318 17.29 -21.02 -23.28
CA ASP A 318 17.39 -20.48 -24.65
C ASP A 318 17.43 -21.61 -25.68
N PHE A 319 16.33 -21.77 -26.44
CA PHE A 319 16.24 -22.73 -27.54
C PHE A 319 16.78 -22.18 -28.87
N GLY A 320 17.41 -21.01 -28.87
CA GLY A 320 17.97 -20.32 -30.03
C GLY A 320 16.91 -19.53 -30.84
N LYS A 321 15.74 -20.09 -31.07
CA LYS A 321 14.63 -19.41 -31.77
C LYS A 321 13.59 -18.79 -30.83
N PHE A 322 13.52 -19.28 -29.63
CA PHE A 322 12.63 -18.82 -28.56
C PHE A 322 13.25 -19.10 -27.20
N ASP A 323 12.81 -18.39 -26.20
CA ASP A 323 13.14 -18.61 -24.80
C ASP A 323 11.94 -19.22 -24.07
N ALA A 324 12.21 -20.15 -23.15
CA ALA A 324 11.21 -20.64 -22.22
C ALA A 324 11.61 -20.26 -20.79
N ILE A 325 10.62 -19.85 -19.98
CA ILE A 325 10.80 -19.47 -18.60
C ILE A 325 9.74 -20.20 -17.78
N LEU A 326 10.19 -20.91 -16.73
CA LEU A 326 9.32 -21.47 -15.69
C LEU A 326 9.62 -20.73 -14.39
N ILE A 327 8.56 -20.23 -13.76
CA ILE A 327 8.59 -19.56 -12.48
C ILE A 327 7.73 -20.36 -11.52
N ARG A 328 8.23 -20.61 -10.31
CA ARG A 328 7.48 -21.13 -9.18
C ARG A 328 7.76 -20.26 -7.98
N ALA A 329 6.74 -20.01 -7.17
CA ALA A 329 6.90 -19.35 -5.90
C ALA A 329 5.93 -19.90 -4.87
N ASP A 330 6.45 -20.10 -3.68
CA ASP A 330 5.71 -20.45 -2.48
C ASP A 330 5.91 -19.29 -1.49
N TYR A 331 4.80 -18.66 -1.07
CA TYR A 331 4.76 -17.50 -0.19
C TYR A 331 3.88 -17.83 1.00
N ASP A 332 4.39 -17.65 2.21
CA ASP A 332 3.66 -17.82 3.46
C ASP A 332 3.67 -16.54 4.27
N PHE A 333 2.59 -16.28 5.00
CA PHE A 333 2.52 -15.17 5.95
C PHE A 333 1.77 -15.56 7.22
N GLU A 334 2.15 -14.89 8.31
CA GLU A 334 1.43 -14.93 9.59
C GLU A 334 1.40 -13.51 10.17
N THR A 335 0.23 -13.11 10.66
CA THR A 335 0.04 -11.80 11.31
C THR A 335 -0.74 -11.99 12.61
N THR A 336 -0.27 -11.39 13.68
CA THR A 336 -1.00 -11.28 14.95
C THR A 336 -1.19 -9.82 15.29
N ALA A 337 -2.39 -9.45 15.73
CA ALA A 337 -2.66 -8.08 16.12
C ALA A 337 -3.53 -7.97 17.37
N ILE A 338 -3.31 -6.89 18.10
CA ILE A 338 -4.15 -6.42 19.20
C ILE A 338 -4.62 -5.03 18.81
N THR A 339 -5.93 -4.85 18.68
CA THR A 339 -6.53 -3.59 18.24
C THR A 339 -7.60 -3.15 19.23
N ASP A 340 -7.64 -1.85 19.54
CA ASP A 340 -8.68 -1.24 20.36
C ASP A 340 -9.88 -0.86 19.48
N TRP A 341 -10.92 -1.68 19.52
CA TRP A 341 -12.17 -1.41 18.80
C TRP A 341 -13.03 -0.37 19.46
N SER A 342 -12.80 -0.07 20.75
CA SER A 342 -13.53 0.94 21.49
C SER A 342 -13.26 2.39 21.06
N ARG A 343 -12.36 2.59 20.10
CA ARG A 343 -12.15 3.88 19.40
C ARG A 343 -13.39 4.47 18.79
N ILE A 344 -14.44 3.76 18.94
CA ILE A 344 -15.61 3.89 18.13
C ILE A 344 -16.45 5.07 18.46
N ASP A 345 -16.55 5.54 19.56
CA ASP A 345 -17.29 6.77 19.84
C ASP A 345 -16.96 7.28 21.24
N THR A 346 -16.83 8.58 21.33
CA THR A 346 -16.68 9.30 22.60
C THR A 346 -17.80 9.03 23.60
N ASP A 347 -18.88 8.46 23.11
CA ASP A 347 -20.08 8.18 23.90
C ASP A 347 -20.10 6.75 24.45
N ASP A 348 -19.25 5.83 23.96
CA ASP A 348 -19.24 4.46 24.43
C ASP A 348 -18.37 4.25 25.66
N LEU A 349 -18.96 3.61 26.68
CA LEU A 349 -18.32 3.25 27.93
C LEU A 349 -17.53 1.92 27.83
N TYR A 350 -17.29 1.44 26.60
CA TYR A 350 -16.73 0.12 26.33
C TYR A 350 -15.30 0.19 25.91
N THR A 351 -14.60 -0.84 26.32
CA THR A 351 -13.30 -1.19 25.84
C THR A 351 -13.43 -2.56 25.16
N ASP A 352 -13.57 -2.54 23.86
CA ASP A 352 -13.57 -3.74 23.04
C ASP A 352 -12.17 -3.92 22.48
N ILE A 353 -11.46 -4.95 22.94
CA ILE A 353 -10.14 -5.32 22.43
C ILE A 353 -10.30 -6.48 21.47
N LEU A 354 -9.86 -6.25 20.23
CA LEU A 354 -9.82 -7.27 19.20
C LEU A 354 -8.47 -7.97 19.20
N TYR A 355 -8.49 -9.28 19.40
CA TYR A 355 -7.36 -10.16 19.18
C TYR A 355 -7.53 -10.83 17.83
N TYR A 356 -6.54 -10.66 16.98
CA TYR A 356 -6.57 -11.13 15.62
C TYR A 356 -5.33 -11.96 15.31
N ASN A 357 -5.53 -13.11 14.68
CA ASN A 357 -4.46 -13.95 14.14
C ASN A 357 -4.86 -14.35 12.72
N SER A 358 -3.97 -14.15 11.77
CA SER A 358 -4.17 -14.49 10.37
C SER A 358 -2.95 -15.17 9.82
N SER A 359 -3.16 -16.22 9.07
CA SER A 359 -2.10 -16.88 8.30
C SER A 359 -2.60 -17.20 6.89
N GLY A 360 -1.68 -17.44 5.99
CA GLY A 360 -2.03 -17.88 4.66
C GLY A 360 -0.83 -18.19 3.81
N SER A 361 -1.13 -18.74 2.63
CA SER A 361 -0.11 -19.07 1.64
C SER A 361 -0.54 -18.69 0.25
N ARG A 362 0.45 -18.47 -0.62
CA ARG A 362 0.24 -18.22 -2.05
C ARG A 362 1.19 -19.08 -2.86
N ASP A 363 0.63 -19.96 -3.67
CA ASP A 363 1.37 -20.78 -4.64
C ASP A 363 1.23 -20.20 -6.04
N THR A 364 2.34 -19.84 -6.67
CA THR A 364 2.35 -19.30 -8.04
C THR A 364 3.13 -20.19 -8.96
N THR A 365 2.62 -20.43 -10.17
CA THR A 365 3.32 -21.09 -11.26
C THR A 365 3.05 -20.35 -12.56
N GLU A 366 4.12 -19.92 -13.26
CA GLU A 366 4.03 -19.34 -14.60
C GLU A 366 4.97 -20.09 -15.55
N LEU A 367 4.45 -20.52 -16.70
CA LEU A 367 5.24 -21.01 -17.83
C LEU A 367 5.06 -20.06 -19.00
N ARG A 368 6.15 -19.49 -19.49
CA ARG A 368 6.15 -18.52 -20.58
C ARG A 368 7.14 -18.90 -21.66
N ILE A 369 6.74 -18.72 -22.91
CA ILE A 369 7.58 -18.90 -24.08
C ILE A 369 7.51 -17.60 -24.89
N SER A 370 8.69 -17.07 -25.26
CA SER A 370 8.82 -15.84 -26.02
C SER A 370 9.72 -16.01 -27.23
N SER A 371 9.33 -15.44 -28.37
CA SER A 371 10.18 -15.40 -29.56
C SER A 371 11.43 -14.55 -29.35
N LYS A 372 12.44 -14.78 -30.17
CA LYS A 372 13.57 -13.84 -30.28
C LYS A 372 13.13 -12.56 -31.01
N PRO A 373 13.88 -11.44 -30.84
CA PRO A 373 13.62 -10.20 -31.56
C PRO A 373 13.53 -10.38 -33.06
N GLY A 374 12.55 -9.67 -33.70
CA GLY A 374 12.31 -9.73 -35.16
C GLY A 374 11.12 -8.86 -35.56
N ASP A 375 10.68 -8.97 -36.82
CA ASP A 375 9.52 -8.22 -37.33
C ASP A 375 8.18 -8.66 -36.68
N ILE A 376 8.14 -9.91 -36.25
CA ILE A 376 7.02 -10.46 -35.48
C ILE A 376 7.59 -11.04 -34.18
N GLU A 377 7.22 -10.42 -33.10
CA GLU A 377 7.57 -10.91 -31.77
C GLU A 377 6.32 -11.38 -31.05
N TRP A 378 6.43 -12.45 -30.30
CA TRP A 378 5.31 -12.98 -29.54
C TRP A 378 5.74 -13.55 -28.20
N THR A 379 4.82 -13.52 -27.28
CA THR A 379 4.91 -14.18 -25.96
C THR A 379 3.60 -14.89 -25.72
N VAL A 380 3.67 -16.14 -25.25
CA VAL A 380 2.51 -16.91 -24.78
C VAL A 380 2.84 -17.53 -23.43
N GLY A 381 1.85 -17.64 -22.58
CA GLY A 381 2.07 -18.19 -21.25
C GLY A 381 0.83 -18.83 -20.65
N TYR A 382 1.10 -19.65 -19.64
CA TYR A 382 0.13 -20.21 -18.72
C TYR A 382 0.48 -19.74 -17.31
N TYR A 383 -0.53 -19.27 -16.57
CA TYR A 383 -0.41 -18.81 -15.20
C TYR A 383 -1.38 -19.57 -14.31
N LYS A 384 -0.92 -19.91 -13.13
CA LYS A 384 -1.74 -20.42 -12.05
C LYS A 384 -1.28 -19.81 -10.75
N GLU A 385 -2.21 -19.23 -10.01
CA GLU A 385 -1.99 -18.77 -8.64
C GLU A 385 -3.12 -19.31 -7.76
N ARG A 386 -2.77 -19.73 -6.57
CA ARG A 386 -3.72 -20.05 -5.51
C ARG A 386 -3.28 -19.33 -4.24
N PHE A 387 -4.19 -18.56 -3.69
CA PHE A 387 -4.05 -17.91 -2.39
C PHE A 387 -5.04 -18.55 -1.42
N ASP A 388 -4.52 -19.10 -0.34
CA ASP A 388 -5.29 -19.65 0.77
C ASP A 388 -5.05 -18.74 2.00
N SER A 389 -6.12 -18.38 2.70
CA SER A 389 -6.07 -17.58 3.91
C SER A 389 -6.87 -18.25 5.02
N ASP A 390 -6.26 -18.37 6.17
CA ASP A 390 -6.89 -18.81 7.42
C ASP A 390 -6.65 -17.71 8.46
N PRO A 391 -7.59 -16.80 8.64
CA PRO A 391 -7.46 -15.72 9.61
C PRO A 391 -7.47 -16.21 11.06
N GLY A 392 -7.62 -17.52 11.29
CA GLY A 392 -7.68 -18.04 12.65
C GLY A 392 -8.92 -17.57 13.44
N PRO A 393 -8.97 -17.81 14.74
CA PRO A 393 -10.02 -17.28 15.59
C PRO A 393 -9.80 -15.76 15.80
N THR A 394 -10.87 -15.01 15.58
CA THR A 394 -10.96 -13.59 15.94
C THR A 394 -11.91 -13.46 17.11
N GLU A 395 -11.47 -12.86 18.20
CA GLU A 395 -12.26 -12.71 19.43
C GLU A 395 -12.28 -11.24 19.86
N VAL A 396 -13.47 -10.75 20.18
CA VAL A 396 -13.67 -9.43 20.76
C VAL A 396 -14.08 -9.62 22.20
N GLU A 397 -13.23 -9.19 23.12
CA GLU A 397 -13.50 -9.26 24.54
C GLU A 397 -13.81 -7.87 25.09
N PRO A 398 -15.01 -7.65 25.66
CA PRO A 398 -15.29 -6.44 26.39
C PRO A 398 -14.48 -6.42 27.70
N THR A 399 -13.82 -5.34 27.98
CA THR A 399 -13.06 -5.22 29.23
C THR A 399 -13.96 -4.90 30.44
N ASP A 400 -13.44 -5.10 31.66
CA ASP A 400 -14.16 -5.01 32.94
C ASP A 400 -14.90 -3.68 33.26
N ALA A 401 -14.84 -2.70 32.38
CA ALA A 401 -15.39 -1.36 32.61
C ALA A 401 -16.91 -1.25 32.41
N GLY A 402 -17.64 -2.33 32.30
CA GLY A 402 -19.10 -2.33 32.20
C GLY A 402 -19.65 -2.61 30.79
N GLY A 403 -18.82 -3.12 29.89
CA GLY A 403 -19.15 -3.37 28.48
C GLY A 403 -20.38 -4.25 28.26
N PHE A 404 -20.69 -5.10 29.20
CA PHE A 404 -21.82 -6.00 29.08
C PHE A 404 -23.20 -5.29 29.14
N ASP A 405 -23.31 -4.20 29.91
CA ASP A 405 -24.58 -3.45 30.03
C ASP A 405 -24.97 -2.72 28.75
N TYR A 406 -24.02 -2.39 27.92
CA TYR A 406 -24.25 -1.73 26.64
C TYR A 406 -24.79 -2.65 25.56
N VAL A 407 -24.14 -3.77 25.35
CA VAL A 407 -24.57 -4.70 24.32
C VAL A 407 -26.03 -5.06 24.56
N THR A 408 -26.41 -5.26 25.81
CA THR A 408 -27.81 -5.52 26.18
C THR A 408 -28.68 -4.28 25.96
N GLY A 409 -28.18 -3.07 26.18
CA GLY A 409 -28.87 -1.80 25.87
C GLY A 409 -29.01 -1.53 24.38
N TYR A 410 -27.93 -1.70 23.64
CA TYR A 410 -27.87 -1.48 22.19
C TYR A 410 -28.81 -2.42 21.42
N MET A 411 -28.94 -3.67 21.85
CA MET A 411 -29.80 -4.67 21.21
C MET A 411 -31.25 -4.59 21.67
N GLY A 412 -31.64 -3.57 22.44
CA GLY A 412 -32.99 -3.46 22.99
C GLY A 412 -33.31 -4.50 24.05
N PHE A 413 -32.32 -5.13 24.60
CA PHE A 413 -32.44 -6.11 25.68
C PHE A 413 -32.50 -5.35 27.00
N THR A 414 -33.68 -5.01 27.37
CA THR A 414 -33.92 -4.15 28.53
C THR A 414 -33.65 -4.84 29.84
N SER A 415 -32.56 -4.56 30.47
CA SER A 415 -32.56 -4.25 31.89
C SER A 415 -31.41 -3.31 32.23
N HIS A 416 -31.77 -2.07 32.38
CA HIS A 416 -30.87 -0.98 32.77
C HIS A 416 -30.28 -1.13 34.19
N SER A 417 -30.51 -2.22 34.86
CA SER A 417 -30.18 -2.35 36.27
C SER A 417 -29.50 -3.64 36.67
N GLY A 418 -28.72 -4.18 35.79
CA GLY A 418 -27.86 -5.21 36.31
C GLY A 418 -27.84 -6.52 35.61
N GLY A 419 -26.91 -6.61 34.71
CA GLY A 419 -26.32 -7.86 34.38
C GLY A 419 -27.11 -8.72 33.41
N TYR A 420 -26.37 -9.60 32.79
CA TYR A 420 -26.81 -10.69 31.95
C TYR A 420 -28.08 -11.37 32.47
N ASP A 421 -29.17 -11.34 31.69
CA ASP A 421 -30.36 -12.11 31.98
C ASP A 421 -30.30 -13.50 31.30
N PRO A 422 -29.95 -14.55 32.03
CA PRO A 422 -29.84 -15.90 31.47
C PRO A 422 -31.16 -16.48 30.97
N THR A 423 -32.29 -15.77 31.17
CA THR A 423 -33.60 -16.20 30.64
C THR A 423 -33.82 -15.70 29.22
N LEU A 424 -33.16 -14.63 28.83
CA LEU A 424 -33.18 -14.10 27.47
C LEU A 424 -32.10 -14.75 26.60
N TYR A 425 -30.99 -15.16 27.23
CA TYR A 425 -29.88 -15.85 26.59
C TYR A 425 -29.57 -17.13 27.36
N PRO A 426 -30.26 -18.23 27.06
CA PRO A 426 -29.95 -19.52 27.69
C PRO A 426 -28.51 -19.92 27.28
N ALA A 427 -27.71 -20.21 28.28
CA ALA A 427 -26.35 -20.66 28.07
C ALA A 427 -26.23 -21.60 26.87
N PRO A 428 -25.27 -21.35 25.98
CA PRO A 428 -23.96 -21.90 26.19
C PRO A 428 -22.81 -20.89 26.09
N PHE A 429 -23.00 -19.62 26.35
CA PHE A 429 -21.89 -18.73 26.46
C PHE A 429 -21.06 -19.10 27.68
N ASN A 430 -20.06 -19.94 27.45
CA ASN A 430 -19.09 -20.30 28.50
C ASN A 430 -18.24 -19.08 28.90
N ASN A 431 -18.23 -18.05 28.08
CA ASN A 431 -17.65 -16.74 28.36
C ASN A 431 -18.73 -15.66 28.26
N PRO A 432 -19.31 -15.16 29.36
CA PRO A 432 -20.32 -14.12 29.33
C PRO A 432 -19.78 -12.76 28.84
N TYR A 433 -18.48 -12.64 28.62
CA TYR A 433 -17.82 -11.44 28.12
C TYR A 433 -17.54 -11.49 26.62
N LEU A 434 -17.81 -12.62 25.94
CA LEU A 434 -17.58 -12.74 24.52
C LEU A 434 -18.74 -12.11 23.72
N LEU A 435 -18.48 -10.99 23.10
CA LEU A 435 -19.44 -10.29 22.25
C LEU A 435 -19.63 -10.97 20.91
N TYR A 436 -18.52 -11.24 20.27
CA TYR A 436 -18.44 -11.77 18.92
C TYR A 436 -17.17 -12.60 18.79
N GLY A 437 -17.22 -13.61 17.99
CA GLY A 437 -16.05 -14.38 17.60
C GLY A 437 -16.29 -15.07 16.27
N SER A 438 -15.23 -15.39 15.59
CA SER A 438 -15.26 -16.17 14.37
C SER A 438 -14.24 -17.30 14.45
N TYR A 439 -14.62 -18.47 13.93
CA TYR A 439 -13.76 -19.63 13.85
C TYR A 439 -13.59 -20.08 12.41
N ASN A 440 -12.36 -20.44 12.06
CA ASN A 440 -12.06 -21.14 10.81
C ASN A 440 -12.60 -20.43 9.58
N TYR A 441 -12.29 -19.16 9.47
CA TYR A 441 -12.52 -18.42 8.23
C TYR A 441 -11.46 -18.83 7.21
N TYR A 442 -11.64 -20.02 6.67
CA TYR A 442 -10.85 -20.44 5.53
C TYR A 442 -11.41 -19.79 4.27
N SER A 443 -10.55 -19.09 3.54
CA SER A 443 -10.87 -18.60 2.21
C SER A 443 -9.77 -18.95 1.23
N TYR A 444 -10.15 -19.17 -0.02
CA TYR A 444 -9.19 -19.30 -1.09
C TYR A 444 -9.64 -18.55 -2.32
N THR A 445 -8.64 -18.12 -3.11
CA THR A 445 -8.83 -17.63 -4.47
C THR A 445 -7.84 -18.36 -5.37
N GLU A 446 -8.31 -18.95 -6.46
CA GLU A 446 -7.46 -19.59 -7.48
C GLU A 446 -7.73 -18.95 -8.83
N GLU A 447 -6.68 -18.41 -9.47
CA GLU A 447 -6.71 -17.94 -10.85
C GLU A 447 -5.90 -18.89 -11.73
N LYS A 448 -6.49 -19.29 -12.87
CA LYS A 448 -5.82 -19.98 -13.97
C LYS A 448 -6.02 -19.16 -15.22
N ALA A 449 -4.95 -18.90 -15.96
CA ALA A 449 -5.05 -18.10 -17.16
C ALA A 449 -4.11 -18.58 -18.27
N PHE A 450 -4.60 -18.45 -19.50
CA PHE A 450 -3.74 -18.42 -20.68
C PHE A 450 -3.62 -16.96 -21.13
N PHE A 451 -2.40 -16.53 -21.40
CA PHE A 451 -2.16 -15.18 -21.88
C PHE A 451 -1.19 -15.17 -23.04
N GLY A 452 -1.26 -14.13 -23.84
CA GLY A 452 -0.31 -13.95 -24.93
C GLY A 452 -0.38 -12.56 -25.52
N GLN A 453 0.68 -12.19 -26.19
CA GLN A 453 0.85 -10.94 -26.89
C GLN A 453 1.64 -11.18 -28.17
N VAL A 454 1.30 -10.44 -29.21
CA VAL A 454 2.06 -10.42 -30.46
C VAL A 454 2.30 -8.97 -30.87
N ASP A 455 3.54 -8.68 -31.26
CA ASP A 455 3.99 -7.39 -31.77
C ASP A 455 4.34 -7.54 -33.25
N PHE A 456 3.66 -6.75 -34.10
CA PHE A 456 3.94 -6.66 -35.53
C PHE A 456 4.69 -5.36 -35.81
N LYS A 457 5.91 -5.45 -36.30
CA LYS A 457 6.76 -4.32 -36.64
C LYS A 457 6.79 -4.12 -38.15
N TRP A 458 6.48 -2.91 -38.61
CA TRP A 458 6.63 -2.55 -40.02
C TRP A 458 7.05 -1.09 -40.13
N ASP A 459 8.12 -0.85 -40.85
CA ASP A 459 8.75 0.48 -40.91
C ASP A 459 8.94 1.07 -39.50
N ASN A 460 8.31 2.20 -39.24
CA ASN A 460 8.35 2.91 -37.94
C ASN A 460 7.15 2.59 -37.04
N PHE A 461 6.31 1.62 -37.40
CA PHE A 461 5.12 1.29 -36.62
C PHE A 461 5.23 -0.07 -35.94
N VAL A 462 4.69 -0.14 -34.74
CA VAL A 462 4.51 -1.40 -33.99
C VAL A 462 3.05 -1.53 -33.60
N LEU A 463 2.39 -2.60 -34.02
CA LEU A 463 1.05 -2.97 -33.58
C LEU A 463 1.19 -4.12 -32.57
N THR A 464 0.71 -3.91 -31.36
CA THR A 464 0.63 -4.94 -30.33
C THR A 464 -0.82 -5.38 -30.14
N ALA A 465 -1.05 -6.69 -30.12
CA ALA A 465 -2.32 -7.29 -29.73
C ALA A 465 -2.07 -8.33 -28.62
N GLY A 466 -2.72 -8.17 -27.50
CA GLY A 466 -2.61 -9.04 -26.33
C GLY A 466 -3.98 -9.54 -25.87
N LEU A 467 -3.98 -10.70 -25.23
CA LEU A 467 -5.16 -11.34 -24.70
C LEU A 467 -4.80 -12.13 -23.43
N ARG A 468 -5.67 -12.10 -22.42
CA ARG A 468 -5.70 -13.02 -21.29
C ARG A 468 -7.08 -13.64 -21.20
N ASP A 469 -7.13 -14.96 -21.17
CA ASP A 469 -8.33 -15.75 -20.90
C ASP A 469 -8.14 -16.42 -19.54
N PHE A 470 -9.02 -16.12 -18.58
CA PHE A 470 -8.85 -16.56 -17.21
C PHE A 470 -10.09 -17.24 -16.64
N GLU A 471 -9.85 -18.13 -15.71
CA GLU A 471 -10.83 -18.73 -14.81
C GLU A 471 -10.41 -18.40 -13.38
N LEU A 472 -11.30 -17.73 -12.65
CA LEU A 472 -11.19 -17.43 -11.24
C LEU A 472 -12.12 -18.36 -10.48
N SER A 473 -11.62 -19.01 -9.45
CA SER A 473 -12.42 -19.79 -8.51
C SER A 473 -12.13 -19.27 -7.11
N ASP A 474 -13.16 -19.10 -6.32
CA ASP A 474 -13.07 -18.65 -4.94
C ASP A 474 -13.94 -19.50 -4.02
N GLY A 475 -13.57 -19.59 -2.77
CA GLY A 475 -14.35 -20.26 -1.75
C GLY A 475 -14.11 -19.63 -0.39
N PHE A 476 -15.14 -19.72 0.44
CA PHE A 476 -15.16 -19.19 1.79
C PHE A 476 -15.91 -20.15 2.69
N LYS A 477 -15.37 -20.42 3.87
CA LYS A 477 -16.02 -21.22 4.89
C LYS A 477 -15.65 -20.69 6.28
N GLY A 478 -16.66 -20.36 7.07
CA GLY A 478 -16.45 -19.89 8.42
C GLY A 478 -17.66 -20.04 9.31
N SER A 479 -17.43 -20.04 10.59
CA SER A 479 -18.47 -20.03 11.63
C SER A 479 -18.35 -18.73 12.42
N GLU A 480 -19.46 -18.04 12.56
CA GLU A 480 -19.58 -16.89 13.44
C GLU A 480 -20.38 -17.27 14.67
N TYR A 481 -20.04 -16.73 15.81
CA TYR A 481 -20.71 -17.00 17.08
C TYR A 481 -20.76 -15.73 17.93
N GLY A 482 -21.50 -15.80 18.99
CA GLY A 482 -21.71 -14.67 19.89
C GLY A 482 -23.18 -14.29 19.99
N ILE A 483 -23.44 -13.19 20.67
CA ILE A 483 -24.81 -12.73 20.95
C ILE A 483 -25.60 -12.36 19.70
N PHE A 484 -24.91 -12.12 18.58
CA PHE A 484 -25.53 -11.68 17.31
C PHE A 484 -26.13 -12.84 16.50
N TYR A 485 -25.78 -14.08 16.81
CA TYR A 485 -26.14 -15.27 16.02
C TYR A 485 -26.88 -16.30 16.89
N GLU A 486 -28.19 -16.18 17.02
CA GLU A 486 -29.00 -17.15 17.78
C GLU A 486 -29.45 -18.32 16.91
N GLY A 487 -29.21 -19.56 17.37
CA GLY A 487 -29.94 -20.73 16.96
C GLY A 487 -29.43 -21.50 15.75
N ASP A 488 -28.33 -21.12 15.16
CA ASP A 488 -27.75 -21.81 13.99
C ASP A 488 -26.69 -22.86 14.37
N LEU A 489 -26.35 -23.72 13.42
CA LEU A 489 -25.31 -24.75 13.57
C LEU A 489 -23.98 -24.20 13.02
N GLY A 490 -22.90 -24.33 13.77
CA GLY A 490 -21.57 -24.10 13.28
C GLY A 490 -21.18 -25.02 12.11
N CYS A 491 -20.16 -24.65 11.34
CA CYS A 491 -19.70 -25.46 10.20
C CYS A 491 -19.16 -26.83 10.56
N ASP A 492 -18.87 -27.08 11.81
CA ASP A 492 -18.51 -28.41 12.36
C ASP A 492 -19.72 -29.27 12.73
N GLY A 493 -20.96 -28.76 12.57
CA GLY A 493 -22.19 -29.42 12.93
C GLY A 493 -22.45 -29.43 14.44
N THR A 494 -21.67 -28.73 15.25
CA THR A 494 -21.93 -28.56 16.66
C THR A 494 -22.98 -27.47 16.89
N SER A 495 -24.01 -27.80 17.64
CA SER A 495 -25.03 -26.86 18.05
C SER A 495 -24.56 -26.08 19.27
N ALA A 496 -23.79 -25.03 19.08
CA ALA A 496 -23.69 -23.98 20.07
C ALA A 496 -24.79 -22.94 19.76
N SER A 497 -25.61 -22.59 20.73
CA SER A 497 -26.57 -21.49 20.60
C SER A 497 -25.80 -20.23 20.18
N GLY A 498 -26.24 -19.53 19.13
CA GLY A 498 -25.57 -18.34 18.64
C GLY A 498 -24.44 -18.59 17.64
N THR A 499 -24.42 -19.69 16.92
CA THR A 499 -23.45 -19.98 15.86
C THR A 499 -24.12 -20.05 14.50
N THR A 500 -23.53 -19.48 13.47
CA THR A 500 -23.95 -19.69 12.07
C THR A 500 -22.79 -20.16 11.22
N CYS A 501 -23.09 -21.00 10.24
CA CYS A 501 -22.11 -21.44 9.25
C CYS A 501 -22.31 -20.71 7.93
N SER A 502 -21.24 -20.18 7.42
CA SER A 502 -21.17 -19.62 6.07
C SER A 502 -20.24 -20.47 5.22
N GLU A 503 -20.76 -21.04 4.15
CA GLU A 503 -19.96 -21.76 3.15
C GLU A 503 -20.43 -21.35 1.76
N GLU A 504 -19.53 -20.77 0.98
CA GLU A 504 -19.77 -20.33 -0.39
C GLU A 504 -18.60 -20.73 -1.28
N ASN A 505 -18.92 -21.13 -2.50
CA ASN A 505 -17.93 -21.40 -3.54
C ASN A 505 -18.44 -20.80 -4.85
N GLY A 506 -17.52 -20.30 -5.66
CA GLY A 506 -17.88 -19.73 -6.91
C GLY A 506 -16.79 -19.78 -7.97
N SER A 507 -17.18 -19.47 -9.18
CA SER A 507 -16.24 -19.30 -10.28
C SER A 507 -16.73 -18.24 -11.24
N GLU A 508 -15.77 -17.59 -11.91
CA GLU A 508 -15.95 -16.58 -12.92
C GLU A 508 -14.92 -16.81 -14.03
N SER A 509 -15.27 -16.61 -15.29
CA SER A 509 -14.32 -16.68 -16.39
C SER A 509 -14.59 -15.54 -17.36
N ASP A 510 -13.52 -14.94 -17.87
CA ASP A 510 -13.62 -13.84 -18.84
C ASP A 510 -12.32 -13.68 -19.64
N THR A 511 -12.36 -12.78 -20.63
CA THR A 511 -11.24 -12.52 -21.53
C THR A 511 -10.91 -11.04 -21.57
N ARG A 512 -9.64 -10.69 -21.35
CA ARG A 512 -9.14 -9.30 -21.25
C ARG A 512 -8.21 -8.96 -22.41
N PRO A 513 -8.63 -8.12 -23.35
CA PRO A 513 -7.81 -7.71 -24.48
C PRO A 513 -6.91 -6.52 -24.15
N LYS A 514 -5.82 -6.39 -24.92
CA LYS A 514 -4.95 -5.20 -24.98
C LYS A 514 -4.59 -4.92 -26.42
N PHE A 515 -4.64 -3.67 -26.83
CA PHE A 515 -4.19 -3.20 -28.14
C PHE A 515 -3.30 -1.97 -27.96
N THR A 516 -2.19 -1.95 -28.72
CA THR A 516 -1.31 -0.79 -28.74
C THR A 516 -0.86 -0.52 -30.17
N LEU A 517 -0.86 0.74 -30.56
CA LEU A 517 -0.26 1.23 -31.79
C LEU A 517 0.84 2.24 -31.45
N SER A 518 2.05 1.95 -31.88
CA SER A 518 3.19 2.83 -31.64
C SER A 518 3.79 3.31 -32.95
N TYR A 519 4.25 4.56 -32.95
CA TYR A 519 5.06 5.16 -34.01
C TYR A 519 6.43 5.50 -33.42
N ILE A 520 7.47 4.82 -33.89
CA ILE A 520 8.85 4.88 -33.39
C ILE A 520 9.76 5.16 -34.59
N PRO A 521 9.91 6.43 -35.01
CA PRO A 521 10.73 6.79 -36.16
C PRO A 521 12.25 6.60 -35.91
N ASP A 522 12.67 6.74 -34.68
CA ASP A 522 14.03 6.60 -34.19
C ASP A 522 14.02 6.22 -32.69
N GLU A 523 15.19 6.07 -32.09
CA GLU A 523 15.36 5.71 -30.67
C GLU A 523 14.97 6.82 -29.69
N ASP A 524 14.78 8.04 -30.18
CA ASP A 524 14.53 9.25 -29.36
C ASP A 524 13.04 9.65 -29.30
N LEU A 525 12.20 9.11 -30.17
CA LEU A 525 10.77 9.46 -30.24
C LEU A 525 9.88 8.22 -30.28
N THR A 526 8.95 8.14 -29.34
CA THR A 526 7.86 7.17 -29.34
C THR A 526 6.54 7.88 -29.15
N VAL A 527 5.60 7.70 -30.06
CA VAL A 527 4.20 8.14 -29.91
C VAL A 527 3.34 6.90 -29.87
N PHE A 528 2.44 6.80 -28.89
CA PHE A 528 1.64 5.58 -28.72
C PHE A 528 0.17 5.87 -28.41
N LEU A 529 -0.66 4.90 -28.78
CA LEU A 529 -2.07 4.79 -28.40
C LEU A 529 -2.26 3.40 -27.79
N VAL A 530 -2.83 3.33 -26.59
CA VAL A 530 -3.10 2.07 -25.88
C VAL A 530 -4.58 1.95 -25.56
N SER A 531 -5.12 0.75 -25.69
CA SER A 531 -6.39 0.35 -25.09
C SER A 531 -6.15 -0.94 -24.32
N SER A 532 -6.44 -0.93 -23.02
CA SER A 532 -6.21 -2.08 -22.12
C SER A 532 -7.34 -2.23 -21.12
N VAL A 533 -7.51 -3.44 -20.60
CA VAL A 533 -8.53 -3.75 -19.61
C VAL A 533 -7.86 -4.38 -18.38
N GLY A 534 -8.17 -3.83 -17.21
CA GLY A 534 -7.82 -4.41 -15.91
C GLY A 534 -9.07 -4.90 -15.20
N TYR A 535 -8.90 -5.79 -14.24
CA TYR A 535 -9.96 -6.32 -13.42
C TYR A 535 -9.45 -6.62 -12.01
N ARG A 536 -10.38 -6.57 -11.07
CA ARG A 536 -10.16 -6.96 -9.68
C ARG A 536 -11.06 -8.14 -9.38
N ASN A 537 -10.54 -9.11 -8.62
CA ASN A 537 -11.28 -10.32 -8.31
C ASN A 537 -12.57 -10.02 -7.54
N GLY A 538 -13.64 -10.75 -7.86
CA GLY A 538 -14.81 -10.85 -7.02
C GLY A 538 -14.52 -11.58 -5.72
N GLY A 539 -15.52 -11.76 -4.88
CA GLY A 539 -15.37 -12.41 -3.59
C GLY A 539 -16.68 -12.78 -2.93
N ASN A 540 -16.59 -13.12 -1.66
CA ASN A 540 -17.71 -13.60 -0.85
C ASN A 540 -17.95 -12.67 0.35
N ASN A 541 -19.20 -12.54 0.75
CA ASN A 541 -19.63 -11.89 1.98
C ASN A 541 -19.96 -12.93 3.05
N ALA A 542 -19.60 -12.63 4.29
CA ALA A 542 -20.09 -13.36 5.45
C ALA A 542 -21.63 -13.29 5.55
N ALA A 543 -22.24 -14.20 6.31
CA ALA A 543 -23.67 -14.14 6.57
C ALA A 543 -24.04 -12.87 7.32
N LEU A 544 -25.10 -12.20 6.90
CA LEU A 544 -25.69 -11.16 7.74
C LEU A 544 -26.41 -11.79 8.94
N PRO A 545 -26.27 -11.19 10.15
CA PRO A 545 -27.05 -11.60 11.30
C PRO A 545 -28.55 -11.55 11.03
N PRO A 546 -29.36 -12.44 11.64
CA PRO A 546 -30.80 -12.51 11.41
C PRO A 546 -31.55 -11.19 11.65
N PHE A 547 -31.09 -10.35 12.55
CA PHE A 547 -31.73 -9.05 12.83
C PHE A 547 -31.57 -8.04 11.68
N CYS A 548 -30.57 -8.19 10.83
CA CYS A 548 -30.40 -7.40 9.62
C CYS A 548 -31.44 -7.71 8.53
N ALA A 549 -32.16 -8.81 8.62
CA ALA A 549 -33.11 -9.25 7.59
C ALA A 549 -34.24 -8.26 7.30
N ASN A 550 -34.56 -7.37 8.24
CA ASN A 550 -35.59 -6.34 8.09
C ASN A 550 -35.03 -4.96 7.76
N ASP A 551 -33.72 -4.82 7.63
CA ASP A 551 -33.06 -3.58 7.28
C ASP A 551 -33.23 -3.31 5.77
N PRO A 552 -33.84 -2.17 5.36
CA PRO A 552 -34.01 -1.87 3.94
C PRO A 552 -32.70 -1.79 3.17
N GLU A 553 -31.64 -1.30 3.81
CA GLU A 553 -30.30 -1.17 3.19
C GLU A 553 -29.61 -2.52 3.01
N ALA A 554 -29.97 -3.52 3.82
CA ALA A 554 -29.53 -4.90 3.65
C ALA A 554 -30.26 -5.65 2.51
N ALA A 555 -31.29 -5.06 1.90
CA ALA A 555 -32.03 -5.71 0.81
C ALA A 555 -31.17 -6.00 -0.44
N GLY A 556 -30.07 -5.28 -0.60
CA GLY A 556 -29.07 -5.52 -1.67
C GLY A 556 -28.04 -6.59 -1.35
N PHE A 557 -28.12 -7.23 -0.18
CA PHE A 557 -27.15 -8.25 0.21
C PHE A 557 -27.09 -9.44 -0.74
N SER A 558 -25.88 -9.77 -1.14
CA SER A 558 -25.57 -11.01 -1.88
C SER A 558 -24.41 -11.69 -1.19
N ARG A 559 -24.45 -13.00 -1.10
CA ARG A 559 -23.32 -13.81 -0.63
C ARG A 559 -22.07 -13.64 -1.48
N ARG A 560 -22.25 -13.21 -2.73
CA ARG A 560 -21.15 -13.01 -3.67
C ARG A 560 -21.24 -11.66 -4.36
N PHE A 561 -20.09 -11.08 -4.58
CA PHE A 561 -19.89 -9.96 -5.50
C PHE A 561 -18.92 -10.37 -6.62
N LYS A 562 -19.04 -9.72 -7.77
CA LYS A 562 -18.30 -10.06 -8.98
C LYS A 562 -17.02 -9.23 -9.10
N SER A 563 -16.17 -9.63 -10.05
CA SER A 563 -15.09 -8.80 -10.56
C SER A 563 -15.61 -7.46 -11.04
N ASP A 564 -14.85 -6.40 -10.79
CA ASP A 564 -15.02 -5.11 -11.45
C ASP A 564 -14.01 -4.94 -12.60
N GLU A 565 -14.24 -3.98 -13.47
CA GLU A 565 -13.48 -3.79 -14.69
C GLU A 565 -13.14 -2.32 -14.93
N ALA A 566 -11.86 -2.04 -15.27
CA ALA A 566 -11.43 -0.73 -15.73
C ALA A 566 -10.93 -0.81 -17.17
N LYS A 567 -11.57 -0.07 -18.06
CA LYS A 567 -11.16 0.12 -19.47
C LYS A 567 -10.36 1.39 -19.60
N ASN A 568 -9.11 1.25 -20.01
CA ASN A 568 -8.21 2.36 -20.20
C ASN A 568 -7.99 2.63 -21.68
N THR A 569 -7.99 3.90 -22.03
CA THR A 569 -7.52 4.41 -23.31
C THR A 569 -6.53 5.53 -23.06
N GLU A 570 -5.35 5.46 -23.64
CA GLU A 570 -4.33 6.51 -23.45
C GLU A 570 -3.61 6.83 -24.75
N ILE A 571 -3.22 8.10 -24.89
CA ILE A 571 -2.32 8.58 -25.91
C ILE A 571 -1.12 9.22 -25.24
N GLY A 572 0.08 8.85 -25.68
CA GLY A 572 1.30 9.37 -25.06
C GLY A 572 2.40 9.63 -26.07
N VAL A 573 3.35 10.43 -25.61
CA VAL A 573 4.59 10.75 -26.31
C VAL A 573 5.76 10.62 -25.35
N LYS A 574 6.80 9.92 -25.78
CA LYS A 574 8.11 9.89 -25.13
C LYS A 574 9.12 10.49 -26.10
N SER A 575 9.89 11.45 -25.61
CA SER A 575 10.92 12.10 -26.42
C SER A 575 12.18 12.31 -25.59
N ARG A 576 13.30 11.98 -26.16
CA ARG A 576 14.62 12.14 -25.55
C ARG A 576 15.50 13.00 -26.47
N GLY A 577 16.32 13.82 -25.91
CA GLY A 577 17.36 14.58 -26.60
C GLY A 577 18.61 14.64 -25.73
N ASP A 578 19.68 15.28 -26.23
CA ASP A 578 20.99 15.35 -25.55
C ASP A 578 20.90 15.86 -24.09
N ASN A 579 19.92 16.68 -23.76
CA ASN A 579 19.82 17.34 -22.47
C ASN A 579 18.41 17.27 -21.83
N TYR A 580 17.48 16.53 -22.41
CA TYR A 580 16.15 16.39 -21.86
C TYR A 580 15.56 14.98 -22.08
N SER A 581 14.64 14.62 -21.20
CA SER A 581 13.71 13.52 -21.38
C SER A 581 12.30 13.97 -21.04
N LEU A 582 11.34 13.56 -21.85
CA LEU A 582 9.93 13.88 -21.70
C LEU A 582 9.08 12.62 -21.89
N ASN A 583 8.20 12.36 -20.93
CA ASN A 583 7.09 11.40 -21.06
C ASN A 583 5.80 12.13 -20.71
N ALA A 584 4.89 12.27 -21.65
CA ALA A 584 3.59 12.89 -21.45
C ALA A 584 2.50 11.95 -21.94
N THR A 585 1.52 11.68 -21.08
CA THR A 585 0.43 10.75 -21.37
C THR A 585 -0.90 11.37 -20.94
N TYR A 586 -1.86 11.39 -21.84
CA TYR A 586 -3.25 11.68 -21.50
C TYR A 586 -4.03 10.37 -21.48
N PHE A 587 -4.81 10.12 -20.41
CA PHE A 587 -5.54 8.88 -20.20
C PHE A 587 -7.03 9.12 -19.94
N TRP A 588 -7.83 8.10 -20.25
CA TRP A 588 -9.25 7.96 -19.89
C TRP A 588 -9.47 6.54 -19.39
N VAL A 589 -10.08 6.40 -18.23
CA VAL A 589 -10.43 5.12 -17.63
C VAL A 589 -11.91 5.10 -17.29
N ASP A 590 -12.64 4.17 -17.88
CA ASP A 590 -14.02 3.84 -17.49
C ASP A 590 -13.96 2.67 -16.50
N TRP A 591 -14.41 2.88 -15.27
CA TRP A 591 -14.43 1.87 -14.22
C TRP A 591 -15.87 1.46 -13.94
N THR A 592 -16.20 0.18 -14.13
CA THR A 592 -17.56 -0.35 -14.07
C THR A 592 -17.67 -1.49 -13.06
N GLY A 593 -18.86 -1.63 -12.46
CA GLY A 593 -19.13 -2.67 -11.46
C GLY A 593 -18.31 -2.51 -10.20
N ILE A 594 -17.99 -1.28 -9.81
CA ILE A 594 -17.13 -0.98 -8.65
C ILE A 594 -17.62 -1.75 -7.42
N GLN A 595 -16.70 -2.42 -6.76
CA GLN A 595 -16.95 -3.10 -5.50
C GLN A 595 -17.07 -2.06 -4.39
N VAL A 596 -18.26 -1.96 -3.82
CA VAL A 596 -18.62 -0.96 -2.81
C VAL A 596 -19.00 -1.68 -1.54
N THR A 597 -18.41 -1.31 -0.41
CA THR A 597 -18.80 -1.79 0.90
C THR A 597 -19.82 -0.85 1.52
N VAL A 598 -20.96 -1.39 1.89
CA VAL A 598 -22.01 -0.66 2.62
C VAL A 598 -22.15 -1.22 4.01
N ARG A 599 -22.54 -0.34 4.92
CA ARG A 599 -22.84 -0.69 6.30
C ARG A 599 -24.27 -0.27 6.62
N PRO A 600 -25.26 -1.15 6.48
CA PRO A 600 -26.66 -0.89 6.83
C PRO A 600 -26.82 -0.44 8.26
N ALA A 601 -28.00 0.15 8.58
CA ALA A 601 -28.33 0.59 9.93
C ALA A 601 -28.23 -0.52 11.00
N CYS A 602 -28.32 -1.80 10.58
CA CYS A 602 -28.07 -2.94 11.47
C CYS A 602 -26.58 -3.10 11.88
N GLY A 603 -25.66 -2.32 11.30
CA GLY A 603 -24.25 -2.27 11.68
C GLY A 603 -23.32 -3.29 11.02
N TRP A 604 -23.83 -4.21 10.20
CA TRP A 604 -23.03 -5.27 9.54
C TRP A 604 -22.70 -4.89 8.10
N SER A 605 -21.42 -4.85 7.79
CA SER A 605 -20.96 -4.46 6.45
C SER A 605 -21.02 -5.62 5.45
N PHE A 606 -21.26 -5.30 4.18
CA PHE A 606 -21.08 -6.22 3.07
C PHE A 606 -20.68 -5.49 1.79
N THR A 607 -20.05 -6.21 0.87
CA THR A 607 -19.61 -5.68 -0.43
C THR A 607 -20.57 -6.10 -1.54
N TYR A 608 -20.88 -5.18 -2.47
CA TYR A 608 -21.63 -5.47 -3.69
C TYR A 608 -21.07 -4.66 -4.87
N ASN A 609 -21.48 -5.00 -6.10
CA ASN A 609 -21.10 -4.24 -7.30
C ASN A 609 -22.16 -3.15 -7.54
N GLY A 610 -21.82 -1.91 -7.28
CA GLY A 610 -22.84 -0.86 -7.23
C GLY A 610 -22.50 0.47 -7.90
N GLY A 611 -21.27 0.65 -8.40
CA GLY A 611 -20.85 1.95 -8.92
C GLY A 611 -20.23 1.89 -10.31
N GLU A 612 -20.23 3.06 -10.96
CA GLU A 612 -19.45 3.35 -12.16
C GLU A 612 -18.74 4.68 -11.98
N ALA A 613 -17.48 4.78 -12.43
CA ALA A 613 -16.69 6.01 -12.36
C ALA A 613 -15.88 6.21 -13.62
N GLU A 614 -15.56 7.46 -13.90
CA GLU A 614 -14.63 7.86 -14.95
C GLU A 614 -13.44 8.60 -14.32
N THR A 615 -12.24 8.25 -14.74
CA THR A 615 -11.05 9.03 -14.39
C THR A 615 -10.33 9.43 -15.67
N SER A 616 -9.92 10.69 -15.77
CA SER A 616 -9.18 11.18 -16.94
C SER A 616 -8.19 12.25 -16.54
N GLY A 617 -7.05 12.33 -17.23
CA GLY A 617 -6.04 13.29 -16.85
C GLY A 617 -4.77 13.26 -17.69
N LEU A 618 -3.87 14.18 -17.35
CA LEU A 618 -2.53 14.33 -17.90
C LEU A 618 -1.50 13.90 -16.89
N GLU A 619 -0.64 12.96 -17.27
CA GLU A 619 0.57 12.59 -16.54
C GLU A 619 1.79 13.09 -17.30
N LEU A 620 2.75 13.71 -16.60
CA LEU A 620 3.91 14.33 -17.18
C LEU A 620 5.15 14.04 -16.34
N ASP A 621 6.14 13.34 -16.94
CA ASP A 621 7.48 13.19 -16.39
C ASP A 621 8.46 13.92 -17.33
N PHE A 622 9.25 14.83 -16.78
CA PHE A 622 10.18 15.66 -17.54
C PHE A 622 11.49 15.81 -16.78
N SER A 623 12.59 15.67 -17.48
CA SER A 623 13.92 15.96 -16.93
C SER A 623 14.73 16.84 -17.88
N TYR A 624 15.58 17.69 -17.32
CA TYR A 624 16.36 18.65 -18.10
C TYR A 624 17.70 18.98 -17.44
N ASN A 625 18.78 18.84 -18.18
CA ASN A 625 20.10 19.30 -17.79
C ASN A 625 20.21 20.81 -18.05
N LEU A 626 19.96 21.63 -17.02
CA LEU A 626 20.07 23.12 -17.10
C LEU A 626 21.49 23.55 -17.38
N THR A 627 22.47 22.90 -16.78
CA THR A 627 23.90 22.99 -17.03
C THR A 627 24.56 21.64 -16.87
N SER A 628 25.85 21.50 -17.09
CA SER A 628 26.62 20.29 -16.80
C SER A 628 26.58 19.84 -15.32
N ASN A 629 26.13 20.69 -14.41
CA ASN A 629 26.15 20.45 -12.97
C ASN A 629 24.79 20.70 -12.31
N LEU A 630 23.79 21.10 -13.07
CA LEU A 630 22.48 21.43 -12.54
C LEU A 630 21.39 20.72 -13.34
N TYR A 631 20.71 19.82 -12.66
CA TYR A 631 19.69 18.96 -13.21
C TYR A 631 18.33 19.28 -12.58
N LEU A 632 17.30 19.38 -13.42
CA LEU A 632 15.90 19.58 -13.04
C LEU A 632 15.09 18.34 -13.42
N ASP A 633 14.30 17.82 -12.51
CA ASP A 633 13.26 16.84 -12.80
C ASP A 633 11.89 17.32 -12.31
N PHE A 634 10.88 16.93 -13.04
CA PHE A 634 9.47 17.20 -12.75
C PHE A 634 8.66 15.94 -12.99
N SER A 635 7.79 15.59 -12.06
CA SER A 635 6.77 14.57 -12.23
C SER A 635 5.43 15.17 -11.78
N GLY A 636 4.40 15.11 -12.62
CA GLY A 636 3.10 15.72 -12.33
C GLY A 636 1.93 14.88 -12.86
N SER A 637 0.83 14.86 -12.10
CA SER A 637 -0.47 14.32 -12.50
C SER A 637 -1.57 15.34 -12.24
N PHE A 638 -2.39 15.56 -13.24
CA PHE A 638 -3.53 16.47 -13.21
C PHE A 638 -4.72 15.70 -13.75
N MET A 639 -5.68 15.38 -12.89
CA MET A 639 -6.78 14.47 -13.24
C MET A 639 -8.10 14.87 -12.59
N SER A 640 -9.20 14.43 -13.21
CA SER A 640 -10.53 14.34 -12.61
C SER A 640 -10.89 12.88 -12.43
N ALA A 641 -11.56 12.55 -11.32
CA ALA A 641 -12.04 11.22 -11.00
C ALA A 641 -13.42 11.35 -10.36
N GLU A 642 -14.46 10.94 -11.08
CA GLU A 642 -15.85 11.21 -10.71
C GLU A 642 -16.73 9.97 -10.88
N ILE A 643 -17.74 9.84 -10.01
CA ILE A 643 -18.82 8.86 -10.16
C ILE A 643 -19.70 9.25 -11.37
N THR A 644 -20.07 8.29 -12.20
CA THR A 644 -20.90 8.52 -13.38
C THR A 644 -22.38 8.14 -13.22
N ASN A 645 -22.73 7.42 -12.15
CA ASN A 645 -24.10 7.07 -11.79
C ASN A 645 -24.33 7.24 -10.28
N ASP A 646 -25.57 7.48 -9.90
CA ASP A 646 -25.96 7.60 -8.50
C ASP A 646 -25.76 6.27 -7.76
N ILE A 647 -25.24 6.33 -6.52
CA ILE A 647 -25.07 5.19 -5.60
C ILE A 647 -25.76 5.54 -4.29
N ASP A 648 -27.07 5.27 -4.23
CA ASP A 648 -27.94 5.68 -3.12
C ASP A 648 -27.42 5.20 -1.75
N SER A 649 -26.83 4.01 -1.67
CA SER A 649 -26.30 3.43 -0.43
C SER A 649 -25.06 4.15 0.13
N LEU A 650 -24.39 4.96 -0.69
CA LEU A 650 -23.26 5.80 -0.29
C LEU A 650 -23.61 7.29 -0.27
N GLY A 651 -24.85 7.66 -0.61
CA GLY A 651 -25.24 9.06 -0.80
C GLY A 651 -24.50 9.75 -1.94
N ALA A 652 -23.91 8.98 -2.88
CA ALA A 652 -23.16 9.50 -4.00
C ALA A 652 -24.06 9.79 -5.20
N THR A 653 -23.83 10.91 -5.87
CA THR A 653 -24.53 11.33 -7.09
C THR A 653 -23.58 11.44 -8.26
N ALA A 654 -24.10 11.26 -9.48
CA ALA A 654 -23.29 11.39 -10.69
C ALA A 654 -22.64 12.79 -10.77
N GLY A 655 -21.33 12.82 -10.91
CA GLY A 655 -20.48 14.00 -10.89
C GLY A 655 -19.76 14.26 -9.59
N ASP A 656 -20.03 13.50 -8.51
CA ASP A 656 -19.27 13.59 -7.26
C ASP A 656 -17.87 13.01 -7.47
N ARG A 657 -16.87 13.63 -6.84
CA ARG A 657 -15.47 13.20 -6.89
C ARG A 657 -15.29 11.87 -6.14
N LEU A 658 -14.41 11.02 -6.66
CA LEU A 658 -14.00 9.83 -5.91
C LEU A 658 -13.26 10.23 -4.62
N PRO A 659 -13.64 9.64 -3.47
CA PRO A 659 -13.00 9.93 -2.19
C PRO A 659 -11.49 9.67 -2.21
N ASN A 660 -10.75 10.51 -1.48
CA ASN A 660 -9.31 10.42 -1.31
C ASN A 660 -8.49 10.52 -2.61
N VAL A 661 -9.03 11.18 -3.63
CA VAL A 661 -8.36 11.47 -4.88
C VAL A 661 -8.06 12.96 -4.99
N ALA A 662 -6.77 13.31 -5.04
CA ALA A 662 -6.34 14.68 -5.31
C ALA A 662 -6.33 14.93 -6.82
N GLU A 663 -6.91 16.07 -7.27
CA GLU A 663 -6.92 16.45 -8.69
C GLU A 663 -5.55 16.82 -9.23
N GLN A 664 -4.63 17.22 -8.36
CA GLN A 664 -3.27 17.58 -8.75
C GLN A 664 -2.25 17.07 -7.74
N GLN A 665 -1.19 16.50 -8.28
CA GLN A 665 -0.04 16.06 -7.51
C GLN A 665 1.21 16.28 -8.36
N TYR A 666 2.25 16.91 -7.80
CA TYR A 666 3.51 17.07 -8.55
C TYR A 666 4.72 17.11 -7.62
N ASN A 667 5.84 16.67 -8.18
CA ASN A 667 7.16 16.76 -7.60
C ASN A 667 8.07 17.59 -8.53
N VAL A 668 8.88 18.46 -7.94
CA VAL A 668 9.94 19.21 -8.64
C VAL A 668 11.24 18.94 -7.90
N GLY A 669 12.21 18.34 -8.56
CA GLY A 669 13.55 18.08 -8.05
C GLY A 669 14.60 18.96 -8.71
N LEU A 670 15.54 19.47 -7.93
CA LEU A 670 16.69 20.20 -8.40
C LEU A 670 17.96 19.63 -7.78
N THR A 671 18.82 19.02 -8.60
CA THR A 671 20.10 18.44 -8.18
C THR A 671 21.26 19.30 -8.68
N TYR A 672 22.16 19.64 -7.77
CA TYR A 672 23.40 20.37 -8.09
C TYR A 672 24.61 19.53 -7.71
N ASP A 673 25.43 19.19 -8.70
CA ASP A 673 26.67 18.44 -8.54
C ASP A 673 27.86 19.37 -8.33
N PHE A 674 28.70 19.01 -7.37
CA PHE A 674 29.90 19.78 -7.03
C PHE A 674 30.98 18.87 -6.43
N ASN A 675 32.12 19.43 -6.04
CA ASN A 675 33.17 18.66 -5.38
C ASN A 675 33.46 19.22 -4.00
N VAL A 676 33.64 18.32 -3.03
CA VAL A 676 34.16 18.65 -1.71
C VAL A 676 35.61 18.13 -1.61
N ALA A 677 36.57 19.02 -1.62
CA ALA A 677 38.01 18.76 -1.72
C ALA A 677 38.40 17.98 -2.97
N SER A 678 38.06 16.96 -3.39
CA SER A 678 38.28 16.24 -4.66
C SER A 678 37.23 15.11 -4.81
N ASN A 679 36.31 15.03 -3.84
CA ASN A 679 35.32 14.00 -3.81
C ASN A 679 34.04 14.52 -4.46
N PRO A 680 33.43 13.75 -5.37
CA PRO A 680 32.12 14.09 -5.91
C PRO A 680 31.08 14.26 -4.81
N ALA A 681 30.24 15.25 -4.96
CA ALA A 681 29.18 15.57 -4.03
C ALA A 681 27.97 16.13 -4.77
N TYR A 682 26.81 16.02 -4.20
CA TYR A 682 25.61 16.64 -4.72
C TYR A 682 24.78 17.27 -3.59
N ALA A 683 23.93 18.20 -3.97
CA ALA A 683 22.84 18.70 -3.14
C ALA A 683 21.55 18.65 -3.96
N ARG A 684 20.55 17.96 -3.43
CA ARG A 684 19.24 17.81 -4.05
C ARG A 684 18.16 18.46 -3.18
N PHE A 685 17.31 19.24 -3.81
CA PHE A 685 16.15 19.87 -3.21
C PHE A 685 14.89 19.41 -3.92
N ASP A 686 13.92 18.88 -3.17
CA ASP A 686 12.64 18.40 -3.69
C ASP A 686 11.49 19.22 -3.13
N ILE A 687 10.53 19.55 -3.99
CA ILE A 687 9.23 20.15 -3.69
C ILE A 687 8.17 19.14 -4.05
N ASN A 688 7.45 18.62 -3.06
CA ASN A 688 6.35 17.68 -3.25
C ASN A 688 5.04 18.39 -2.91
N HIS A 689 4.15 18.52 -3.87
CA HIS A 689 2.83 19.12 -3.70
C HIS A 689 1.72 18.08 -3.88
N TYR A 690 0.76 18.11 -2.96
CA TYR A 690 -0.46 17.31 -2.99
C TYR A 690 -1.66 18.23 -2.93
N GLY A 691 -2.61 18.06 -3.84
CA GLY A 691 -3.88 18.76 -3.85
C GLY A 691 -4.79 18.31 -2.70
N ASP A 692 -5.87 19.04 -2.50
CA ASP A 692 -6.91 18.64 -1.56
C ASP A 692 -7.67 17.40 -2.05
N SER A 693 -8.19 16.64 -1.09
CA SER A 693 -9.07 15.50 -1.34
C SER A 693 -10.16 15.43 -0.27
N TYR A 694 -11.23 14.71 -0.56
CA TYR A 694 -12.34 14.53 0.36
C TYR A 694 -12.47 13.07 0.77
N ALA A 695 -12.80 12.82 2.02
CA ALA A 695 -12.97 11.46 2.53
C ALA A 695 -14.29 10.82 2.11
N THR A 696 -15.29 11.61 1.74
CA THR A 696 -16.63 11.18 1.35
C THR A 696 -17.07 11.83 0.05
N PHE A 697 -18.18 11.34 -0.53
CA PHE A 697 -18.83 11.95 -1.70
C PHE A 697 -19.55 13.27 -1.40
N ALA A 698 -19.82 13.57 -0.14
CA ALA A 698 -20.52 14.80 0.26
C ALA A 698 -19.67 16.06 0.05
N GLU A 699 -18.36 15.93 -0.09
CA GLU A 699 -17.40 17.04 -0.26
C GLU A 699 -17.52 18.14 0.80
N ASP A 700 -17.84 17.75 2.03
CA ASP A 700 -17.96 18.68 3.14
C ASP A 700 -16.57 19.14 3.63
N ASN A 701 -16.49 20.39 4.10
CA ASN A 701 -15.22 20.93 4.63
C ASN A 701 -14.70 20.13 5.85
N GLU A 702 -15.57 19.44 6.56
CA GLU A 702 -15.21 18.60 7.70
C GLU A 702 -14.51 17.31 7.26
N ASP A 703 -14.74 16.87 6.02
CA ASP A 703 -14.16 15.67 5.41
C ASP A 703 -12.99 15.96 4.47
N MET A 704 -12.58 17.21 4.37
CA MET A 704 -11.50 17.64 3.49
C MET A 704 -10.11 17.41 4.12
N SER A 705 -9.25 16.67 3.44
CA SER A 705 -7.82 16.70 3.64
C SER A 705 -7.23 17.87 2.85
N PRO A 706 -6.63 18.88 3.51
CA PRO A 706 -6.18 20.08 2.83
C PRO A 706 -4.94 19.82 1.96
N SER A 707 -4.78 20.61 0.90
CA SER A 707 -3.57 20.58 0.10
C SER A 707 -2.33 20.99 0.91
N TYR A 708 -1.20 20.37 0.62
CA TYR A 708 0.06 20.69 1.29
C TYR A 708 1.27 20.63 0.36
N THR A 709 2.38 21.23 0.82
CA THR A 709 3.65 21.18 0.12
C THR A 709 4.78 20.82 1.08
N LYS A 710 5.45 19.71 0.79
CA LYS A 710 6.57 19.21 1.57
C LYS A 710 7.89 19.53 0.85
N LEU A 711 8.87 20.03 1.59
CA LEU A 711 10.21 20.36 1.09
C LEU A 711 11.23 19.38 1.68
N ASN A 712 12.08 18.81 0.83
CA ASN A 712 13.15 17.90 1.26
C ASN A 712 14.51 18.39 0.79
N LEU A 713 15.55 18.08 1.54
CA LEU A 713 16.93 18.41 1.20
C LEU A 713 17.83 17.19 1.47
N ASN A 714 18.56 16.77 0.45
CA ASN A 714 19.55 15.71 0.54
C ASN A 714 20.92 16.24 0.10
N VAL A 715 21.97 15.93 0.86
CA VAL A 715 23.34 16.28 0.54
C VAL A 715 24.22 15.05 0.70
N GLY A 716 24.83 14.60 -0.38
CA GLY A 716 25.68 13.42 -0.39
C GLY A 716 27.11 13.72 -0.82
N VAL A 717 28.07 12.94 -0.31
CA VAL A 717 29.49 12.99 -0.65
C VAL A 717 30.00 11.59 -0.89
N GLN A 718 30.56 11.34 -2.07
CA GLN A 718 31.23 10.08 -2.41
C GLN A 718 32.70 10.16 -1.98
N LEU A 719 33.13 9.21 -1.15
CA LEU A 719 34.51 9.06 -0.70
C LEU A 719 34.98 7.72 -1.28
N GLU A 720 36.11 7.59 -1.92
CA GLU A 720 36.63 6.34 -2.51
C GLU A 720 35.66 5.13 -2.51
N SER A 721 35.66 4.36 -1.42
CA SER A 721 34.76 3.21 -1.20
C SER A 721 33.59 3.51 -0.24
N SER A 722 33.36 4.76 0.15
CA SER A 722 32.35 5.15 1.14
C SER A 722 31.48 6.27 0.60
N TYR A 723 30.29 6.34 1.12
CA TYR A 723 29.31 7.39 0.83
C TYR A 723 28.70 7.90 2.12
N VAL A 724 28.57 9.21 2.25
CA VAL A 724 27.93 9.86 3.39
C VAL A 724 26.84 10.77 2.89
N GLN A 725 25.65 10.64 3.44
CA GLN A 725 24.49 11.46 3.11
C GLN A 725 23.87 12.07 4.35
N LEU A 726 23.50 13.33 4.26
CA LEU A 726 22.59 14.03 5.16
C LEU A 726 21.24 14.18 4.47
N SER A 727 20.17 13.68 5.08
CA SER A 727 18.80 13.83 4.61
C SER A 727 17.99 14.66 5.60
N ILE A 728 17.23 15.62 5.10
CA ILE A 728 16.26 16.41 5.85
C ILE A 728 14.93 16.28 5.12
N ASP A 729 14.05 15.50 5.67
CA ASP A 729 12.70 15.35 5.15
C ASP A 729 11.76 16.32 5.88
N ASN A 730 10.77 16.86 5.16
CA ASN A 730 9.86 17.90 5.64
C ASN A 730 10.62 19.08 6.29
N LEU A 731 11.50 19.73 5.52
CA LEU A 731 12.41 20.80 5.97
C LEU A 731 11.67 21.92 6.74
N THR A 732 10.46 22.26 6.36
CA THR A 732 9.63 23.30 6.96
C THR A 732 8.88 22.85 8.20
N ASP A 733 8.92 21.55 8.54
CA ASP A 733 8.11 20.92 9.60
C ASP A 733 6.61 21.21 9.37
N GLU A 734 6.18 21.09 8.10
CA GLU A 734 4.78 21.25 7.71
C GLU A 734 3.92 20.26 8.47
N ARG A 735 2.77 20.71 8.98
CA ARG A 735 1.87 19.92 9.81
C ARG A 735 0.47 19.99 9.25
N THR A 736 0.09 18.94 8.57
CA THR A 736 -1.23 18.82 7.99
C THR A 736 -1.65 17.36 7.90
N GLU A 737 -2.91 17.15 7.71
CA GLU A 737 -3.50 15.84 7.47
C GLU A 737 -3.15 15.40 6.05
N ALA A 738 -2.49 14.24 5.92
CA ALA A 738 -2.16 13.65 4.61
C ALA A 738 -3.33 12.87 4.02
N PHE A 739 -4.16 12.32 4.90
CA PHE A 739 -5.25 11.44 4.53
C PHE A 739 -6.32 11.47 5.63
N ARG A 740 -7.56 11.36 5.20
CA ARG A 740 -8.71 11.22 6.08
C ARG A 740 -9.56 10.05 5.59
N PHE A 741 -9.93 9.18 6.52
CA PHE A 741 -10.91 8.14 6.28
C PHE A 741 -12.16 8.47 7.08
N SER A 742 -13.29 8.55 6.42
CA SER A 742 -14.60 8.72 7.06
C SER A 742 -15.40 7.44 6.90
N ALA A 743 -15.76 6.82 8.01
CA ALA A 743 -16.70 5.71 8.02
C ALA A 743 -18.07 6.26 8.37
N GLU A 744 -18.78 6.79 7.39
CA GLU A 744 -20.19 7.16 7.57
C GLU A 744 -21.05 5.91 7.59
N SER A 745 -21.86 5.78 8.64
CA SER A 745 -22.94 4.80 8.71
C SER A 745 -24.19 5.50 9.19
N PRO A 746 -25.34 5.29 8.56
CA PRO A 746 -26.60 5.80 9.07
C PRO A 746 -26.81 5.33 10.53
N GLY A 747 -26.99 6.26 11.46
CA GLY A 747 -27.17 5.97 12.87
C GLY A 747 -25.89 5.91 13.72
N TYR A 748 -24.71 6.02 13.10
CA TYR A 748 -23.44 6.22 13.81
C TYR A 748 -22.87 7.59 13.47
N ARG A 749 -22.15 8.21 14.41
CA ARG A 749 -21.39 9.42 14.09
C ARG A 749 -20.26 9.07 13.14
N PRO A 750 -19.95 9.93 12.14
CA PRO A 750 -18.87 9.68 11.22
C PRO A 750 -17.55 9.55 11.99
N ARG A 751 -16.85 8.46 11.73
CA ARG A 751 -15.51 8.24 12.28
C ARG A 751 -14.50 8.75 11.27
N ASN A 752 -13.79 9.78 11.65
CA ASN A 752 -12.70 10.31 10.85
C ASN A 752 -11.39 9.83 11.44
N TYR A 753 -10.73 8.93 10.75
CA TYR A 753 -9.34 8.60 11.04
C TYR A 753 -8.45 9.57 10.25
N LEU A 754 -7.48 10.14 10.94
CA LEU A 754 -6.57 11.14 10.39
C LEU A 754 -5.16 10.59 10.39
N GLN A 755 -4.52 10.59 9.24
CA GLN A 755 -3.09 10.38 9.14
C GLN A 755 -2.40 11.72 8.88
N TRP A 756 -1.47 12.07 9.74
CA TRP A 756 -0.65 13.27 9.57
C TRP A 756 0.54 12.98 8.67
N ILE A 757 0.97 13.98 7.92
CA ILE A 757 2.26 13.87 7.24
C ILE A 757 3.37 13.69 8.29
N PRO A 758 4.38 12.84 8.01
CA PRO A 758 5.50 12.69 8.92
C PRO A 758 6.15 14.05 9.23
N PRO A 759 6.39 14.37 10.51
CA PRO A 759 7.06 15.62 10.88
C PRO A 759 8.50 15.60 10.40
N ARG A 760 9.17 16.77 10.46
CA ARG A 760 10.56 16.87 10.02
C ARG A 760 11.44 15.80 10.64
N SER A 761 12.16 15.07 9.78
CA SER A 761 13.23 14.16 10.17
C SER A 761 14.58 14.66 9.66
N ILE A 762 15.63 14.32 10.40
CA ILE A 762 17.02 14.60 10.03
C ILE A 762 17.79 13.32 10.26
N SER A 763 18.42 12.80 9.23
CA SER A 763 19.21 11.58 9.32
C SER A 763 20.57 11.72 8.63
N VAL A 764 21.51 10.89 9.07
CA VAL A 764 22.82 10.72 8.44
C VAL A 764 22.98 9.25 8.11
N GLN A 765 23.21 8.96 6.85
CA GLN A 765 23.52 7.62 6.36
C GLN A 765 25.01 7.53 5.99
N TYR A 766 25.63 6.45 6.37
CA TYR A 766 26.97 6.05 5.92
C TYR A 766 26.86 4.71 5.18
N ARG A 767 27.42 4.63 3.99
CA ARG A 767 27.51 3.38 3.20
C ARG A 767 28.97 3.11 2.85
N TYR A 768 29.37 1.86 2.91
CA TYR A 768 30.66 1.35 2.47
C TYR A 768 30.46 0.15 1.56
N GLY A 769 31.18 0.10 0.42
CA GLY A 769 31.11 -1.00 -0.52
C GLY A 769 32.46 -1.23 -1.21
N PHE A 770 32.72 -2.46 -1.60
CA PHE A 770 33.89 -2.89 -2.35
C PHE A 770 33.58 -4.07 -3.26
#